data_54ad995d7d5a4c3b14bd1f8e63847c0d
#
_entry.id   54ad995d7d5a4c3b14bd1f8e63847c0d
#
_cell.length_a   1.000
_cell.length_b   1.000
_cell.length_c   1.000
_cell.angle_alpha   90.00
_cell.angle_beta   90.00
_cell.angle_gamma   90.00
#
_symmetry.space_group_name_H-M   'P 1'
#
loop_
_entity.id
_entity.type
_entity.pdbx_description
1 polymer ?
#
loop_
_entity_poly.entity_id
_entity_poly.type
_entity_poly.pdbx_seq_one_letter_code
_entity_poly.pdbx_strand_id
1 'polypeptide(L)'
;MGLGTGNDKYKLAATSEDEAKAPKKGKKKQKDMDELKKEVDLDDHKLTLDELHRKYGTDLTRGLSSSRAKEVLARDGPNALTPPPTTPEWVKFCKQLFGGFSTLLWIGAILCFLAYGIQAASEDDPTNDNLYLGIVLAGVVIITGCFSYYQEAKSSKIMESFKNLVPQQALVVRDGEKKSINAEEVVAGDLVEVKGGDRIPADLRIISAHGCKVDNSSLTGESEPQTRTPDFSNDNPLETRNIAFFSTNCVEGTARGIVINTGDRTVMGRIATLASSLEGGQTPIAKEIEHFIHIITGVAVFLGVSFFILSLILGYGWLEAVIFLIGIIVANVPEGLLATVTVCLTLTAKRMAKKNCLVKNLEAVETLGSTSTICSDKTGTLTQNRMTVAHMWFDSQIHEADTTENQSGTTFDRSSPTWSALARVAGLCNRAVFLADQRNVPILKRDTAGDASESALLKCIELCCGSVNEMREKYTKIAEIPFNSTNKYQLSIHKNPNSSEPKHLLVMKGAPERILDRCSTILIQGKQQPLDEEMKDAFQNAYVELGGLGERVLGFCHFCLPDDQFPEGFAFDTEEVNFPTENLCFVGLMSMIDPPRAAVPDAVGKCRSAGIKVIMVTGDHPITAKAIAKGVGIISEGNETVEDIAARLNIPVGEVNPRDAKACVVHGGELKSMSEEELDDILKHHTEIVFARTSPQQKLIIVEGCQRQGAIVAVTGDGVNDSPALKKADIGVAMGIAGSDVSKQAADMILLDDNFASIVTGVEEGRLIFDNLKKSIAYTLTSNIPEISPFLLFIIANIPLPLGTVTILCIDLGTDMVPAISLAYESAESDIMKRQPRNAKTDKLVNERLISMAYGQIGMMQAVAGFFSYFVILAENGFLPSDLVGIRVNWDDKYVNDLEDSYGQQWTYERRKIVEFTCHTAFFASIVIVQWADLIICKTRRNSIVQQGMRNKILIFGLFEETALAAFLSYCPGMDVALRMYPLKPCWWFCAFPYSLLIFVYDEARRYILRRSPGGWVEQETYY
;
A
#
# COMPACT_ATOMS: atom_id res chain seq x y z
N MET A 1 12.20 -37.85 -11.43
CA MET A 1 12.72 -37.32 -12.69
C MET A 1 12.18 -38.01 -13.95
N GLY A 2 11.94 -39.31 -13.96
CA GLY A 2 11.39 -39.97 -15.14
C GLY A 2 9.92 -39.71 -15.46
N LEU A 3 9.13 -39.25 -14.52
CA LEU A 3 7.69 -38.99 -14.67
C LEU A 3 7.36 -37.56 -15.10
N GLY A 4 8.31 -36.63 -14.99
CA GLY A 4 8.14 -35.25 -15.43
C GLY A 4 8.35 -35.05 -16.93
N THR A 5 9.13 -35.91 -17.59
CA THR A 5 9.53 -35.72 -18.98
C THR A 5 8.45 -36.09 -20.00
N GLY A 6 7.53 -37.01 -19.68
CA GLY A 6 6.45 -37.36 -20.58
C GLY A 6 5.28 -36.34 -20.52
N ASN A 7 4.94 -35.87 -19.34
CA ASN A 7 3.91 -34.84 -19.19
C ASN A 7 4.44 -33.44 -19.54
N ASP A 8 5.73 -33.17 -19.33
CA ASP A 8 6.33 -31.89 -19.71
C ASP A 8 6.47 -31.77 -21.23
N LYS A 9 6.72 -32.87 -21.96
CA LYS A 9 6.68 -32.84 -23.43
C LYS A 9 5.28 -32.59 -24.01
N TYR A 10 4.23 -33.13 -23.36
CA TYR A 10 2.86 -32.83 -23.75
C TYR A 10 2.42 -31.44 -23.32
N LYS A 11 2.85 -30.95 -22.17
CA LYS A 11 2.64 -29.57 -21.74
C LYS A 11 3.46 -28.57 -22.57
N LEU A 12 4.67 -28.88 -22.96
CA LEU A 12 5.49 -28.06 -23.85
C LEU A 12 4.92 -28.01 -25.28
N ALA A 13 4.32 -29.08 -25.77
CA ALA A 13 3.65 -29.08 -27.07
C ALA A 13 2.32 -28.34 -27.06
N ALA A 14 1.55 -28.43 -25.96
CA ALA A 14 0.34 -27.63 -25.75
C ALA A 14 0.66 -26.16 -25.44
N THR A 15 1.75 -25.87 -24.73
CA THR A 15 2.23 -24.50 -24.50
C THR A 15 2.87 -23.88 -25.74
N SER A 16 3.44 -24.65 -26.65
CA SER A 16 3.98 -24.09 -27.89
C SER A 16 2.89 -23.68 -28.91
N GLU A 17 1.74 -24.36 -28.94
CA GLU A 17 0.56 -23.87 -29.67
C GLU A 17 -0.15 -22.69 -28.93
N ASP A 18 -0.19 -22.70 -27.61
CA ASP A 18 -0.72 -21.58 -26.83
C ASP A 18 0.26 -20.40 -26.75
N GLU A 19 1.58 -20.65 -26.76
CA GLU A 19 2.60 -19.59 -26.90
C GLU A 19 2.59 -18.91 -28.25
N ALA A 20 2.20 -19.61 -29.30
CA ALA A 20 2.00 -18.99 -30.62
C ALA A 20 0.75 -18.10 -30.67
N LYS A 21 -0.26 -18.34 -29.80
CA LYS A 21 -1.45 -17.50 -29.67
C LYS A 21 -1.34 -16.49 -28.51
N ALA A 22 -0.63 -16.79 -27.42
CA ALA A 22 -0.44 -15.94 -26.26
C ALA A 22 0.34 -14.64 -26.57
N PRO A 23 1.40 -14.60 -27.43
CA PRO A 23 2.09 -13.36 -27.77
C PRO A 23 1.22 -12.35 -28.51
N LYS A 24 0.22 -12.80 -29.30
CA LYS A 24 -0.71 -11.90 -29.99
C LYS A 24 -1.75 -11.30 -29.02
N LYS A 25 -2.27 -12.09 -28.08
CA LYS A 25 -3.18 -11.61 -27.03
C LYS A 25 -2.45 -10.73 -26.02
N GLY A 26 -1.24 -11.10 -25.60
CA GLY A 26 -0.39 -10.31 -24.72
C GLY A 26 0.04 -8.99 -25.34
N LYS A 27 0.45 -8.98 -26.62
CA LYS A 27 0.80 -7.76 -27.37
C LYS A 27 -0.41 -6.85 -27.59
N LYS A 28 -1.59 -7.39 -27.86
CA LYS A 28 -2.83 -6.62 -27.99
C LYS A 28 -3.25 -6.01 -26.65
N LYS A 29 -3.19 -6.77 -25.56
CA LYS A 29 -3.47 -6.28 -24.19
C LYS A 29 -2.47 -5.20 -23.79
N GLN A 30 -1.18 -5.35 -24.09
CA GLN A 30 -0.14 -4.36 -23.85
C GLN A 30 -0.37 -3.09 -24.66
N LYS A 31 -0.76 -3.21 -25.93
CA LYS A 31 -1.07 -2.07 -26.79
C LYS A 31 -2.31 -1.31 -26.31
N ASP A 32 -3.38 -2.02 -25.90
CA ASP A 32 -4.59 -1.42 -25.34
C ASP A 32 -4.28 -0.70 -24.01
N MET A 33 -3.41 -1.28 -23.17
CA MET A 33 -2.95 -0.66 -21.93
C MET A 33 -2.10 0.59 -22.20
N ASP A 34 -1.21 0.55 -23.22
CA ASP A 34 -0.39 1.71 -23.60
C ASP A 34 -1.25 2.85 -24.14
N GLU A 35 -2.32 2.55 -24.88
CA GLU A 35 -3.30 3.57 -25.30
C GLU A 35 -4.04 4.20 -24.12
N LEU A 36 -4.44 3.42 -23.12
CA LEU A 36 -5.10 3.93 -21.92
C LEU A 36 -4.19 4.79 -21.05
N LYS A 37 -2.89 4.55 -21.08
CA LYS A 37 -1.88 5.35 -20.37
C LYS A 37 -1.59 6.69 -21.02
N LYS A 38 -1.89 6.84 -22.32
CA LYS A 38 -1.74 8.12 -23.01
C LYS A 38 -2.78 9.10 -22.47
N GLU A 39 -2.40 10.38 -22.41
CA GLU A 39 -3.33 11.42 -22.06
C GLU A 39 -4.45 11.52 -23.10
N VAL A 40 -5.61 11.97 -22.63
CA VAL A 40 -6.77 12.16 -23.48
C VAL A 40 -6.47 13.22 -24.54
N ASP A 41 -6.53 12.84 -25.82
CA ASP A 41 -6.40 13.75 -26.93
C ASP A 41 -7.81 14.19 -27.37
N LEU A 42 -8.27 15.29 -26.77
CA LEU A 42 -9.55 15.92 -27.09
C LEU A 42 -9.30 17.24 -27.79
N ASP A 43 -9.95 17.43 -28.94
CA ASP A 43 -9.93 18.69 -29.70
C ASP A 43 -11.22 19.48 -29.54
N ASP A 44 -12.24 18.92 -28.91
CA ASP A 44 -13.58 19.49 -28.81
C ASP A 44 -13.61 20.84 -28.07
N HIS A 45 -12.66 21.10 -27.18
CA HIS A 45 -12.55 22.39 -26.49
C HIS A 45 -12.04 23.51 -27.38
N LYS A 46 -11.34 23.17 -28.46
CA LYS A 46 -10.78 24.13 -29.44
C LYS A 46 -11.77 24.46 -30.55
N LEU A 47 -12.83 23.66 -30.70
CA LEU A 47 -13.79 23.82 -31.75
C LEU A 47 -14.74 24.99 -31.48
N THR A 48 -15.13 25.70 -32.53
CA THR A 48 -16.21 26.72 -32.45
C THR A 48 -17.57 26.03 -32.30
N LEU A 49 -18.61 26.79 -31.89
CA LEU A 49 -19.96 26.25 -31.76
C LEU A 49 -20.50 25.74 -33.08
N ASP A 50 -20.18 26.40 -34.21
CA ASP A 50 -20.59 25.93 -35.55
C ASP A 50 -19.92 24.61 -35.95
N GLU A 51 -18.65 24.46 -35.60
CA GLU A 51 -17.90 23.20 -35.82
C GLU A 51 -18.43 22.04 -34.97
N LEU A 52 -18.85 22.34 -33.74
CA LEU A 52 -19.52 21.35 -32.85
C LEU A 52 -20.88 20.91 -33.47
N HIS A 53 -21.68 21.86 -33.95
CA HIS A 53 -22.92 21.54 -34.61
C HIS A 53 -22.75 20.60 -35.80
N ARG A 54 -21.75 20.84 -36.63
CA ARG A 54 -21.40 20.01 -37.79
C ARG A 54 -20.91 18.62 -37.37
N LYS A 55 -20.04 18.57 -36.38
CA LYS A 55 -19.40 17.31 -35.92
C LYS A 55 -20.44 16.35 -35.33
N TYR A 56 -21.33 16.83 -34.49
CA TYR A 56 -22.30 16.01 -33.76
C TYR A 56 -23.71 16.01 -34.36
N GLY A 57 -23.94 16.82 -35.34
CA GLY A 57 -25.25 16.97 -35.95
C GLY A 57 -26.36 17.42 -34.98
N THR A 58 -25.98 18.20 -33.96
CA THR A 58 -26.87 18.63 -32.87
C THR A 58 -27.21 20.10 -32.98
N ASP A 59 -28.49 20.44 -32.90
CA ASP A 59 -28.94 21.84 -32.76
C ASP A 59 -28.59 22.32 -31.34
N LEU A 60 -27.92 23.47 -31.25
CA LEU A 60 -27.49 24.06 -29.97
C LEU A 60 -28.65 24.53 -29.08
N THR A 61 -29.85 24.66 -29.63
CA THR A 61 -31.04 25.09 -28.91
C THR A 61 -32.07 23.99 -28.71
N ARG A 62 -32.23 23.09 -29.68
CA ARG A 62 -33.24 22.03 -29.67
C ARG A 62 -32.68 20.64 -29.32
N GLY A 63 -31.35 20.47 -29.35
CA GLY A 63 -30.73 19.19 -29.13
C GLY A 63 -30.91 18.20 -30.28
N LEU A 64 -30.63 16.91 -30.03
CA LEU A 64 -30.85 15.85 -30.99
C LEU A 64 -32.32 15.51 -31.17
N SER A 65 -32.72 15.04 -32.37
CA SER A 65 -34.01 14.39 -32.58
C SER A 65 -33.99 13.00 -31.90
N SER A 66 -35.17 12.54 -31.45
CA SER A 66 -35.30 11.23 -30.81
C SER A 66 -34.85 10.06 -31.69
N SER A 67 -35.10 10.15 -33.03
CA SER A 67 -34.64 9.16 -34.01
C SER A 67 -33.12 9.14 -34.13
N ARG A 68 -32.46 10.29 -34.17
CA ARG A 68 -31.00 10.41 -34.23
C ARG A 68 -30.35 9.90 -32.96
N ALA A 69 -30.94 10.19 -31.81
CA ALA A 69 -30.47 9.68 -30.53
C ALA A 69 -30.49 8.14 -30.46
N LYS A 70 -31.52 7.50 -31.00
CA LYS A 70 -31.63 6.05 -31.10
C LYS A 70 -30.57 5.45 -32.02
N GLU A 71 -30.29 6.08 -33.16
CA GLU A 71 -29.23 5.66 -34.09
C GLU A 71 -27.85 5.72 -33.44
N VAL A 72 -27.53 6.81 -32.74
CA VAL A 72 -26.27 6.99 -32.06
C VAL A 72 -26.12 6.01 -30.88
N LEU A 73 -27.20 5.75 -30.15
CA LEU A 73 -27.23 4.74 -29.08
C LEU A 73 -26.93 3.34 -29.63
N ALA A 74 -27.52 2.99 -30.77
CA ALA A 74 -27.25 1.69 -31.42
C ALA A 74 -25.81 1.58 -31.93
N ARG A 75 -25.20 2.69 -32.38
CA ARG A 75 -23.84 2.75 -32.88
C ARG A 75 -22.79 2.71 -31.74
N ASP A 76 -22.97 3.54 -30.72
CA ASP A 76 -21.94 3.77 -29.68
C ASP A 76 -22.20 2.93 -28.42
N GLY A 77 -23.36 2.36 -28.23
CA GLY A 77 -23.76 1.62 -27.06
C GLY A 77 -24.21 2.53 -25.88
N PRO A 78 -24.61 1.93 -24.76
CA PRO A 78 -25.11 2.69 -23.62
C PRO A 78 -24.00 3.48 -22.93
N ASN A 79 -24.39 4.58 -22.28
CA ASN A 79 -23.49 5.38 -21.44
C ASN A 79 -23.31 4.68 -20.07
N ALA A 80 -22.56 3.60 -20.08
CA ALA A 80 -22.26 2.81 -18.89
C ALA A 80 -20.84 2.28 -18.94
N LEU A 81 -20.24 2.13 -17.77
CA LEU A 81 -18.93 1.52 -17.65
C LEU A 81 -19.03 0.01 -17.91
N THR A 82 -18.21 -0.49 -18.83
CA THR A 82 -18.16 -1.92 -19.12
C THR A 82 -17.46 -2.66 -18.00
N PRO A 83 -18.09 -3.65 -17.33
CA PRO A 83 -17.40 -4.43 -16.30
C PRO A 83 -16.25 -5.22 -16.94
N PRO A 84 -15.09 -5.37 -16.29
CA PRO A 84 -13.99 -6.18 -16.78
C PRO A 84 -14.43 -7.64 -16.88
N PRO A 85 -13.86 -8.43 -17.80
CA PRO A 85 -14.16 -9.85 -17.84
C PRO A 85 -13.81 -10.49 -16.49
N THR A 86 -14.83 -11.05 -15.83
CA THR A 86 -14.65 -11.71 -14.54
C THR A 86 -14.11 -13.11 -14.74
N THR A 87 -13.02 -13.43 -14.05
CA THR A 87 -12.55 -14.81 -13.97
C THR A 87 -13.59 -15.62 -13.20
N PRO A 88 -14.00 -16.83 -13.69
CA PRO A 88 -14.90 -17.68 -12.91
C PRO A 88 -14.36 -17.96 -11.50
N GLU A 89 -15.23 -18.02 -10.51
CA GLU A 89 -14.85 -18.23 -9.11
C GLU A 89 -14.05 -19.52 -8.90
N TRP A 90 -14.41 -20.58 -9.63
CA TRP A 90 -13.70 -21.87 -9.55
C TRP A 90 -12.24 -21.77 -10.05
N VAL A 91 -11.96 -20.91 -11.04
CA VAL A 91 -10.57 -20.65 -11.50
C VAL A 91 -9.77 -19.94 -10.43
N LYS A 92 -10.35 -18.96 -9.73
CA LYS A 92 -9.69 -18.28 -8.60
C LYS A 92 -9.36 -19.27 -7.48
N PHE A 93 -10.31 -20.13 -7.15
CA PHE A 93 -10.13 -21.18 -6.16
C PHE A 93 -9.01 -22.14 -6.55
N CYS A 94 -8.98 -22.59 -7.81
CA CYS A 94 -7.91 -23.46 -8.31
C CYS A 94 -6.53 -22.79 -8.28
N LYS A 95 -6.44 -21.50 -8.58
CA LYS A 95 -5.18 -20.75 -8.46
C LYS A 95 -4.64 -20.74 -7.04
N GLN A 96 -5.52 -20.65 -6.04
CA GLN A 96 -5.11 -20.71 -4.63
C GLN A 96 -4.61 -22.10 -4.24
N LEU A 97 -5.20 -23.15 -4.82
CA LEU A 97 -4.81 -24.54 -4.53
C LEU A 97 -3.48 -24.95 -5.18
N PHE A 98 -3.07 -24.34 -6.29
CA PHE A 98 -1.94 -24.78 -7.11
C PHE A 98 -0.77 -23.78 -7.19
N GLY A 99 -0.70 -22.81 -6.30
CA GLY A 99 0.37 -21.79 -6.27
C GLY A 99 1.40 -22.00 -5.16
N GLY A 100 2.68 -21.66 -5.42
CA GLY A 100 3.72 -21.58 -4.40
C GLY A 100 4.00 -22.90 -3.68
N PHE A 101 4.02 -22.88 -2.36
CA PHE A 101 4.19 -24.07 -1.52
C PHE A 101 3.15 -25.16 -1.78
N SER A 102 1.96 -24.78 -2.16
CA SER A 102 0.89 -25.74 -2.46
C SER A 102 1.28 -26.70 -3.57
N THR A 103 1.99 -26.23 -4.60
CA THR A 103 2.50 -27.08 -5.67
C THR A 103 3.49 -28.11 -5.17
N LEU A 104 4.42 -27.70 -4.30
CA LEU A 104 5.41 -28.60 -3.68
C LEU A 104 4.73 -29.67 -2.83
N LEU A 105 3.75 -29.29 -2.02
CA LEU A 105 2.98 -30.22 -1.18
C LEU A 105 2.13 -31.17 -2.01
N TRP A 106 1.52 -30.73 -3.11
CA TRP A 106 0.80 -31.60 -4.04
C TRP A 106 1.71 -32.64 -4.69
N ILE A 107 2.91 -32.23 -5.10
CA ILE A 107 3.92 -33.14 -5.65
C ILE A 107 4.26 -34.20 -4.60
N GLY A 108 4.50 -33.78 -3.35
CA GLY A 108 4.75 -34.67 -2.23
C GLY A 108 3.60 -35.65 -2.00
N ALA A 109 2.35 -35.20 -2.02
CA ALA A 109 1.16 -36.04 -1.85
C ALA A 109 1.03 -37.07 -2.97
N ILE A 110 1.23 -36.67 -4.22
CA ILE A 110 1.18 -37.56 -5.38
C ILE A 110 2.27 -38.63 -5.27
N LEU A 111 3.50 -38.26 -4.89
CA LEU A 111 4.60 -39.19 -4.68
C LEU A 111 4.30 -40.19 -3.55
N CYS A 112 3.67 -39.73 -2.46
CA CYS A 112 3.21 -40.63 -1.38
C CYS A 112 2.18 -41.65 -1.84
N PHE A 113 1.19 -41.21 -2.62
CA PHE A 113 0.18 -42.10 -3.20
C PHE A 113 0.78 -43.09 -4.20
N LEU A 114 1.74 -42.64 -5.01
CA LEU A 114 2.46 -43.50 -5.94
C LEU A 114 3.30 -44.55 -5.19
N ALA A 115 4.00 -44.16 -4.13
CA ALA A 115 4.74 -45.10 -3.27
C ALA A 115 3.82 -46.14 -2.65
N TYR A 116 2.65 -45.73 -2.13
CA TYR A 116 1.66 -46.65 -1.60
C TYR A 116 1.13 -47.62 -2.68
N GLY A 117 0.85 -47.14 -3.88
CA GLY A 117 0.39 -47.94 -5.00
C GLY A 117 1.42 -48.98 -5.43
N ILE A 118 2.70 -48.61 -5.49
CA ILE A 118 3.80 -49.54 -5.78
C ILE A 118 3.91 -50.59 -4.69
N GLN A 119 3.83 -50.23 -3.42
CA GLN A 119 3.86 -51.18 -2.30
C GLN A 119 2.64 -52.12 -2.32
N ALA A 120 1.44 -51.61 -2.60
CA ALA A 120 0.22 -52.41 -2.68
C ALA A 120 0.26 -53.41 -3.83
N ALA A 121 0.92 -53.07 -4.96
CA ALA A 121 1.05 -53.97 -6.10
C ALA A 121 2.11 -55.06 -5.91
N SER A 122 3.14 -54.80 -5.06
CA SER A 122 4.27 -55.70 -4.87
C SER A 122 4.19 -56.52 -3.57
N GLU A 123 3.39 -56.13 -2.60
CA GLU A 123 3.24 -56.78 -1.30
C GLU A 123 1.80 -57.15 -1.03
N ASP A 124 1.56 -58.32 -0.38
CA ASP A 124 0.22 -58.78 -0.03
C ASP A 124 -0.40 -57.99 1.15
N ASP A 125 0.43 -57.39 2.00
CA ASP A 125 0.00 -56.58 3.16
C ASP A 125 0.82 -55.31 3.25
N PRO A 126 0.48 -54.27 2.47
CA PRO A 126 1.22 -52.99 2.42
C PRO A 126 0.99 -52.19 3.69
N THR A 127 2.02 -51.46 4.12
CA THR A 127 1.90 -50.48 5.21
C THR A 127 1.14 -49.24 4.70
N ASN A 128 0.26 -48.67 5.54
CA ASN A 128 -0.57 -47.54 5.17
C ASN A 128 0.10 -46.16 5.44
N ASP A 129 1.37 -46.15 5.87
CA ASP A 129 2.06 -44.92 6.29
C ASP A 129 2.15 -43.84 5.16
N ASN A 130 2.51 -44.27 3.95
CA ASN A 130 2.57 -43.36 2.79
C ASN A 130 1.18 -42.87 2.37
N LEU A 131 0.14 -43.70 2.52
CA LEU A 131 -1.24 -43.30 2.26
C LEU A 131 -1.67 -42.18 3.23
N TYR A 132 -1.42 -42.36 4.53
CA TYR A 132 -1.75 -41.36 5.54
C TYR A 132 -0.97 -40.05 5.34
N LEU A 133 0.32 -40.14 5.00
CA LEU A 133 1.12 -38.97 4.71
C LEU A 133 0.57 -38.17 3.51
N GLY A 134 0.23 -38.87 2.43
CA GLY A 134 -0.39 -38.24 1.25
C GLY A 134 -1.73 -37.58 1.54
N ILE A 135 -2.59 -38.20 2.35
CA ILE A 135 -3.89 -37.67 2.78
C ILE A 135 -3.67 -36.40 3.61
N VAL A 136 -2.74 -36.38 4.55
CA VAL A 136 -2.43 -35.22 5.39
C VAL A 136 -1.89 -34.06 4.56
N LEU A 137 -0.97 -34.32 3.65
CA LEU A 137 -0.44 -33.30 2.74
C LEU A 137 -1.54 -32.65 1.90
N ALA A 138 -2.40 -33.48 1.28
CA ALA A 138 -3.54 -32.99 0.53
C ALA A 138 -4.51 -32.18 1.39
N GLY A 139 -4.79 -32.63 2.61
CA GLY A 139 -5.64 -31.92 3.57
C GLY A 139 -5.09 -30.56 3.95
N VAL A 140 -3.79 -30.45 4.22
CA VAL A 140 -3.13 -29.16 4.53
C VAL A 140 -3.26 -28.19 3.36
N VAL A 141 -3.01 -28.64 2.14
CA VAL A 141 -3.13 -27.80 0.94
C VAL A 141 -4.56 -27.32 0.76
N ILE A 142 -5.55 -28.19 0.87
CA ILE A 142 -6.97 -27.83 0.69
C ILE A 142 -7.41 -26.82 1.75
N ILE A 143 -7.11 -27.03 3.02
CA ILE A 143 -7.48 -26.12 4.10
C ILE A 143 -6.83 -24.75 3.90
N THR A 144 -5.54 -24.71 3.57
CA THR A 144 -4.82 -23.45 3.36
C THR A 144 -5.32 -22.73 2.11
N GLY A 145 -5.62 -23.47 1.04
CA GLY A 145 -6.20 -22.91 -0.19
C GLY A 145 -7.59 -22.31 0.03
N CYS A 146 -8.44 -22.97 0.80
CA CYS A 146 -9.76 -22.45 1.19
C CYS A 146 -9.64 -21.16 2.00
N PHE A 147 -8.71 -21.12 2.94
CA PHE A 147 -8.46 -19.93 3.76
C PHE A 147 -7.98 -18.75 2.91
N SER A 148 -7.02 -18.98 2.01
CA SER A 148 -6.51 -17.95 1.10
C SER A 148 -7.58 -17.44 0.14
N TYR A 149 -8.41 -18.33 -0.40
CA TYR A 149 -9.55 -17.97 -1.24
C TYR A 149 -10.55 -17.09 -0.50
N TYR A 150 -10.88 -17.42 0.75
CA TYR A 150 -11.77 -16.60 1.58
C TYR A 150 -11.21 -15.19 1.80
N GLN A 151 -9.91 -15.07 2.01
CA GLN A 151 -9.24 -13.76 2.16
C GLN A 151 -9.31 -12.93 0.88
N GLU A 152 -9.07 -13.53 -0.29
CA GLU A 152 -9.07 -12.82 -1.59
C GLU A 152 -10.47 -12.50 -2.12
N ALA A 153 -11.48 -13.29 -1.82
CA ALA A 153 -12.85 -13.07 -2.29
C ALA A 153 -13.45 -11.71 -1.87
N LYS A 154 -12.85 -11.05 -0.88
CA LYS A 154 -13.28 -9.73 -0.40
C LYS A 154 -12.73 -8.55 -1.21
N SER A 155 -11.82 -8.76 -2.19
CA SER A 155 -10.98 -7.67 -2.72
C SER A 155 -11.32 -7.14 -4.12
N SER A 156 -12.30 -7.66 -4.87
CA SER A 156 -12.51 -7.30 -6.28
C SER A 156 -13.75 -6.47 -6.57
N LYS A 157 -13.96 -5.33 -5.88
CA LYS A 157 -15.14 -4.46 -6.06
C LYS A 157 -14.86 -3.08 -6.64
N ILE A 158 -13.68 -2.87 -7.25
CA ILE A 158 -13.28 -1.56 -7.75
C ILE A 158 -14.22 -1.02 -8.85
N MET A 159 -14.65 -1.86 -9.76
CA MET A 159 -15.55 -1.45 -10.84
C MET A 159 -16.94 -1.08 -10.30
N GLU A 160 -17.42 -1.77 -9.25
CA GLU A 160 -18.66 -1.43 -8.58
C GLU A 160 -18.59 -0.05 -7.93
N SER A 161 -17.46 0.29 -7.31
CA SER A 161 -17.22 1.62 -6.75
C SER A 161 -17.25 2.71 -7.82
N PHE A 162 -16.65 2.46 -9.00
CA PHE A 162 -16.76 3.38 -10.14
C PHE A 162 -18.18 3.53 -10.65
N LYS A 163 -18.96 2.44 -10.69
CA LYS A 163 -20.38 2.48 -11.08
C LYS A 163 -21.23 3.36 -10.16
N ASN A 164 -20.93 3.39 -8.87
CA ASN A 164 -21.63 4.23 -7.91
C ASN A 164 -21.40 5.73 -8.13
N LEU A 165 -20.42 6.13 -8.95
CA LEU A 165 -20.18 7.51 -9.35
C LEU A 165 -21.10 7.96 -10.52
N VAL A 166 -21.78 7.04 -11.17
CA VAL A 166 -22.68 7.34 -12.29
C VAL A 166 -24.02 7.86 -11.77
N PRO A 167 -24.52 9.04 -12.21
CA PRO A 167 -25.86 9.49 -11.84
C PRO A 167 -26.92 8.55 -12.43
N GLN A 168 -28.05 8.45 -11.75
CA GLN A 168 -29.15 7.61 -12.24
C GLN A 168 -29.94 8.24 -13.37
N GLN A 169 -30.14 9.57 -13.35
CA GLN A 169 -30.90 10.32 -14.33
C GLN A 169 -30.16 11.56 -14.83
N ALA A 170 -30.42 11.94 -16.05
CA ALA A 170 -29.89 13.15 -16.67
C ALA A 170 -31.02 13.94 -17.35
N LEU A 171 -30.97 15.28 -17.25
CA LEU A 171 -31.88 16.16 -17.93
C LEU A 171 -31.30 16.50 -19.30
N VAL A 172 -31.95 16.07 -20.36
CA VAL A 172 -31.54 16.33 -21.74
C VAL A 172 -32.62 17.12 -22.48
N VAL A 173 -32.20 17.89 -23.48
CA VAL A 173 -33.07 18.57 -24.43
C VAL A 173 -33.07 17.79 -25.74
N ARG A 174 -34.18 17.18 -26.08
CA ARG A 174 -34.39 16.46 -27.35
C ARG A 174 -35.66 16.99 -28.03
N ASP A 175 -35.61 17.25 -29.34
CA ASP A 175 -36.72 17.81 -30.11
C ASP A 175 -37.26 19.15 -29.56
N GLY A 176 -36.42 19.91 -28.88
CA GLY A 176 -36.77 21.18 -28.23
C GLY A 176 -37.45 21.05 -26.87
N GLU A 177 -37.70 19.86 -26.38
CA GLU A 177 -38.33 19.60 -25.09
C GLU A 177 -37.31 19.07 -24.07
N LYS A 178 -37.39 19.58 -22.83
CA LYS A 178 -36.60 19.05 -21.71
C LYS A 178 -37.19 17.73 -21.21
N LYS A 179 -36.36 16.68 -21.18
CA LYS A 179 -36.76 15.37 -20.69
C LYS A 179 -35.77 14.87 -19.67
N SER A 180 -36.25 14.28 -18.59
CA SER A 180 -35.40 13.50 -17.68
C SER A 180 -35.34 12.05 -18.18
N ILE A 181 -34.16 11.60 -18.54
CA ILE A 181 -33.92 10.23 -19.03
C ILE A 181 -32.93 9.51 -18.11
N ASN A 182 -32.88 8.19 -18.19
CA ASN A 182 -31.83 7.44 -17.52
C ASN A 182 -30.46 7.83 -18.08
N ALA A 183 -29.48 8.01 -17.23
CA ALA A 183 -28.13 8.39 -17.66
C ALA A 183 -27.53 7.43 -18.68
N GLU A 184 -27.91 6.15 -18.65
CA GLU A 184 -27.49 5.15 -19.62
C GLU A 184 -27.95 5.43 -21.06
N GLU A 185 -29.02 6.18 -21.24
CA GLU A 185 -29.59 6.54 -22.55
C GLU A 185 -28.96 7.79 -23.17
N VAL A 186 -28.08 8.49 -22.46
CA VAL A 186 -27.36 9.66 -22.97
C VAL A 186 -26.38 9.23 -24.06
N VAL A 187 -26.40 9.93 -25.18
CA VAL A 187 -25.57 9.64 -26.37
C VAL A 187 -24.71 10.84 -26.75
N ALA A 188 -23.67 10.62 -27.52
CA ALA A 188 -22.81 11.70 -28.02
C ALA A 188 -23.64 12.65 -28.90
N GLY A 189 -23.56 13.95 -28.64
CA GLY A 189 -24.35 14.97 -29.30
C GLY A 189 -25.60 15.41 -28.55
N ASP A 190 -26.00 14.75 -27.46
CA ASP A 190 -27.12 15.20 -26.62
C ASP A 190 -26.83 16.55 -25.98
N LEU A 191 -27.83 17.40 -25.91
CA LEU A 191 -27.76 18.65 -25.17
C LEU A 191 -28.20 18.39 -23.71
N VAL A 192 -27.29 18.42 -22.80
CA VAL A 192 -27.50 18.15 -21.37
C VAL A 192 -27.48 19.43 -20.56
N GLU A 193 -28.46 19.58 -19.67
CA GLU A 193 -28.54 20.69 -18.71
C GLU A 193 -28.19 20.17 -17.31
N VAL A 194 -27.24 20.82 -16.66
CA VAL A 194 -26.83 20.51 -15.29
C VAL A 194 -26.98 21.73 -14.39
N LYS A 195 -27.33 21.51 -13.13
CA LYS A 195 -27.53 22.56 -12.11
C LYS A 195 -26.79 22.17 -10.83
N GLY A 196 -26.63 23.10 -9.90
CA GLY A 196 -25.99 22.84 -8.61
C GLY A 196 -26.59 21.63 -7.91
N GLY A 197 -25.73 20.71 -7.48
CA GLY A 197 -26.11 19.45 -6.86
C GLY A 197 -26.14 18.24 -7.81
N ASP A 198 -26.14 18.46 -9.12
CA ASP A 198 -26.16 17.36 -10.09
C ASP A 198 -24.78 16.78 -10.36
N ARG A 199 -24.70 15.47 -10.57
CA ARG A 199 -23.52 14.82 -11.15
C ARG A 199 -23.59 14.92 -12.67
N ILE A 200 -22.45 15.15 -13.30
CA ILE A 200 -22.34 15.26 -14.74
C ILE A 200 -22.41 13.86 -15.36
N PRO A 201 -23.38 13.58 -16.27
CA PRO A 201 -23.62 12.22 -16.76
C PRO A 201 -22.65 11.72 -17.83
N ALA A 202 -21.95 12.63 -18.50
CA ALA A 202 -20.96 12.30 -19.54
C ALA A 202 -20.02 13.49 -19.73
N ASP A 203 -18.96 13.33 -20.53
CA ASP A 203 -18.09 14.44 -20.85
C ASP A 203 -18.83 15.46 -21.72
N LEU A 204 -18.87 16.72 -21.29
CA LEU A 204 -19.64 17.81 -21.91
C LEU A 204 -18.73 18.93 -22.39
N ARG A 205 -19.00 19.41 -23.62
CA ARG A 205 -18.49 20.70 -24.08
C ARG A 205 -19.52 21.77 -23.67
N ILE A 206 -19.13 22.68 -22.80
CA ILE A 206 -20.02 23.73 -22.29
C ILE A 206 -20.30 24.72 -23.39
N ILE A 207 -21.60 24.99 -23.68
CA ILE A 207 -22.06 25.94 -24.67
C ILE A 207 -22.69 27.17 -24.02
N SER A 208 -23.21 27.07 -22.81
CA SER A 208 -23.69 28.19 -22.01
C SER A 208 -23.56 27.85 -20.52
N ALA A 209 -23.23 28.83 -19.71
CA ALA A 209 -23.09 28.65 -18.26
C ALA A 209 -23.47 29.94 -17.53
N HIS A 210 -24.13 29.82 -16.39
CA HIS A 210 -24.52 30.89 -15.49
C HIS A 210 -23.97 30.63 -14.09
N GLY A 211 -22.76 31.15 -13.79
CA GLY A 211 -22.13 30.96 -12.51
C GLY A 211 -21.84 29.51 -12.16
N CYS A 212 -21.63 28.67 -13.16
CA CYS A 212 -21.38 27.25 -12.95
C CYS A 212 -19.98 26.99 -12.38
N LYS A 213 -19.93 26.27 -11.26
CA LYS A 213 -18.70 25.76 -10.67
C LYS A 213 -18.82 24.26 -10.48
N VAL A 214 -17.77 23.54 -10.81
CA VAL A 214 -17.71 22.08 -10.71
C VAL A 214 -16.58 21.66 -9.78
N ASP A 215 -16.79 20.55 -9.06
CA ASP A 215 -15.78 19.92 -8.23
C ASP A 215 -15.10 18.79 -9.03
N ASN A 216 -13.85 19.02 -9.42
CA ASN A 216 -13.03 18.08 -10.19
C ASN A 216 -12.14 17.22 -9.31
N SER A 217 -12.39 17.09 -8.01
CA SER A 217 -11.53 16.33 -7.09
C SER A 217 -11.34 14.87 -7.51
N SER A 218 -12.31 14.26 -8.16
CA SER A 218 -12.20 12.90 -8.69
C SER A 218 -11.19 12.75 -9.84
N LEU A 219 -10.81 13.83 -10.50
CA LEU A 219 -9.80 13.84 -11.59
C LEU A 219 -8.46 14.45 -11.20
N THR A 220 -8.49 15.51 -10.40
CA THR A 220 -7.29 16.29 -10.06
C THR A 220 -6.83 16.12 -8.62
N GLY A 221 -7.68 15.56 -7.75
CA GLY A 221 -7.43 15.49 -6.32
C GLY A 221 -7.69 16.81 -5.57
N GLU A 222 -7.99 17.90 -6.29
CA GLU A 222 -8.20 19.22 -5.71
C GLU A 222 -9.70 19.48 -5.49
N SER A 223 -10.10 19.75 -4.26
CA SER A 223 -11.50 19.97 -3.87
C SER A 223 -12.00 21.40 -4.12
N GLU A 224 -11.15 22.32 -4.57
CA GLU A 224 -11.54 23.69 -4.88
C GLU A 224 -12.45 23.70 -6.11
N PRO A 225 -13.69 24.28 -6.01
CA PRO A 225 -14.57 24.38 -7.16
C PRO A 225 -13.97 25.21 -8.29
N GLN A 226 -14.06 24.70 -9.51
CA GLN A 226 -13.55 25.34 -10.72
C GLN A 226 -14.71 25.97 -11.53
N THR A 227 -14.54 27.22 -11.96
CA THR A 227 -15.52 27.90 -12.80
C THR A 227 -15.57 27.28 -14.20
N ARG A 228 -16.77 27.10 -14.74
CA ARG A 228 -17.00 26.66 -16.12
C ARG A 228 -17.65 27.77 -16.96
N THR A 229 -17.06 28.00 -18.12
CA THR A 229 -17.52 29.00 -19.10
C THR A 229 -17.51 28.40 -20.50
N PRO A 230 -18.27 28.92 -21.47
CA PRO A 230 -18.21 28.41 -22.83
C PRO A 230 -16.93 28.78 -23.59
N ASP A 231 -16.10 29.67 -23.05
CA ASP A 231 -14.91 30.18 -23.70
C ASP A 231 -13.69 29.26 -23.53
N PHE A 232 -12.91 29.10 -24.60
CA PHE A 232 -11.64 28.39 -24.58
C PHE A 232 -10.63 29.11 -23.70
N SER A 233 -9.98 28.38 -22.79
CA SER A 233 -9.01 28.95 -21.84
C SER A 233 -7.64 28.30 -21.83
N ASN A 234 -7.53 27.01 -22.20
CA ASN A 234 -6.27 26.28 -22.17
C ASN A 234 -6.27 25.16 -23.21
N ASP A 235 -5.10 24.90 -23.81
CA ASP A 235 -4.91 23.79 -24.75
C ASP A 235 -5.05 22.40 -24.10
N ASN A 236 -4.77 22.29 -22.80
CA ASN A 236 -4.94 21.05 -22.06
C ASN A 236 -6.43 20.80 -21.76
N PRO A 237 -7.01 19.70 -22.25
CA PRO A 237 -8.43 19.39 -22.01
C PRO A 237 -8.81 19.33 -20.52
N LEU A 238 -7.89 18.95 -19.64
CA LEU A 238 -8.14 18.84 -18.20
C LEU A 238 -8.18 20.21 -17.50
N GLU A 239 -7.51 21.23 -18.06
CA GLU A 239 -7.39 22.55 -17.47
C GLU A 239 -8.31 23.59 -18.11
N THR A 240 -8.88 23.31 -19.27
CA THR A 240 -9.78 24.23 -19.96
C THR A 240 -11.09 24.41 -19.20
N ARG A 241 -11.65 25.63 -19.25
CA ARG A 241 -12.91 25.98 -18.54
C ARG A 241 -14.17 25.58 -19.31
N ASN A 242 -14.06 25.15 -20.55
CA ASN A 242 -15.22 24.86 -21.39
C ASN A 242 -15.58 23.39 -21.52
N ILE A 243 -14.93 22.53 -20.75
CA ILE A 243 -15.27 21.09 -20.66
C ILE A 243 -15.64 20.73 -19.23
N ALA A 244 -16.74 20.01 -19.08
CA ALA A 244 -17.14 19.36 -17.83
C ALA A 244 -17.01 17.84 -17.99
N PHE A 245 -16.48 17.16 -16.98
CA PHE A 245 -16.15 15.74 -17.07
C PHE A 245 -17.21 14.86 -16.41
N PHE A 246 -17.38 13.67 -16.95
CA PHE A 246 -18.21 12.61 -16.38
C PHE A 246 -17.85 12.33 -14.93
N SER A 247 -18.89 12.17 -14.09
CA SER A 247 -18.75 11.81 -12.67
C SER A 247 -18.24 12.93 -11.75
N THR A 248 -17.95 14.10 -12.25
CA THR A 248 -17.70 15.29 -11.43
C THR A 248 -19.03 15.91 -10.98
N ASN A 249 -19.01 16.67 -9.89
CA ASN A 249 -20.22 17.29 -9.34
C ASN A 249 -20.31 18.75 -9.75
N CYS A 250 -21.49 19.18 -10.20
CA CYS A 250 -21.80 20.60 -10.30
C CYS A 250 -22.17 21.11 -8.90
N VAL A 251 -21.38 22.04 -8.38
CA VAL A 251 -21.55 22.55 -7.01
C VAL A 251 -22.50 23.73 -6.99
N GLU A 252 -22.40 24.62 -7.98
CA GLU A 252 -23.08 25.90 -7.99
C GLU A 252 -23.42 26.30 -9.44
N GLY A 253 -24.54 27.03 -9.62
CA GLY A 253 -24.93 27.55 -10.92
C GLY A 253 -25.55 26.52 -11.84
N THR A 254 -25.76 26.92 -13.12
CA THR A 254 -26.32 26.08 -14.18
C THR A 254 -25.46 26.15 -15.43
N ALA A 255 -25.45 25.05 -16.20
CA ALA A 255 -24.73 24.98 -17.46
C ALA A 255 -25.45 24.08 -18.44
N ARG A 256 -25.32 24.36 -19.74
CA ARG A 256 -25.71 23.47 -20.84
C ARG A 256 -24.46 23.04 -21.60
N GLY A 257 -24.41 21.78 -21.98
CA GLY A 257 -23.29 21.25 -22.71
C GLY A 257 -23.72 20.18 -23.71
N ILE A 258 -22.93 20.03 -24.76
CA ILE A 258 -23.08 18.95 -25.74
C ILE A 258 -22.18 17.77 -25.29
N VAL A 259 -22.79 16.58 -25.24
CA VAL A 259 -22.07 15.35 -24.91
C VAL A 259 -21.04 15.03 -26.00
N ILE A 260 -19.79 14.94 -25.63
CA ILE A 260 -18.68 14.64 -26.56
C ILE A 260 -18.24 13.19 -26.47
N ASN A 261 -18.26 12.59 -25.29
CA ASN A 261 -17.92 11.19 -25.07
C ASN A 261 -18.86 10.56 -24.03
N THR A 262 -19.11 9.27 -24.16
CA THR A 262 -19.97 8.50 -23.26
C THR A 262 -19.29 7.21 -22.80
N GLY A 263 -19.68 6.70 -21.62
CA GLY A 263 -19.26 5.40 -21.12
C GLY A 263 -17.74 5.27 -20.96
N ASP A 264 -17.19 4.23 -21.55
CA ASP A 264 -15.76 3.91 -21.44
C ASP A 264 -14.85 4.91 -22.17
N ARG A 265 -15.39 5.72 -23.06
CA ARG A 265 -14.62 6.74 -23.81
C ARG A 265 -14.46 8.04 -23.06
N THR A 266 -15.20 8.24 -21.98
CA THR A 266 -15.02 9.37 -21.09
C THR A 266 -13.66 9.32 -20.38
N VAL A 267 -13.17 10.44 -19.89
CA VAL A 267 -11.91 10.47 -19.11
C VAL A 267 -12.01 9.57 -17.89
N MET A 268 -13.11 9.65 -17.16
CA MET A 268 -13.35 8.79 -15.99
C MET A 268 -13.51 7.32 -16.38
N GLY A 269 -14.15 7.03 -17.50
CA GLY A 269 -14.29 5.68 -18.05
C GLY A 269 -12.96 5.06 -18.42
N ARG A 270 -12.05 5.84 -18.98
CA ARG A 270 -10.67 5.42 -19.29
C ARG A 270 -9.89 5.11 -18.01
N ILE A 271 -10.01 5.94 -16.98
CA ILE A 271 -9.40 5.71 -15.67
C ILE A 271 -9.95 4.42 -15.03
N ALA A 272 -11.26 4.23 -15.06
CA ALA A 272 -11.90 3.04 -14.52
C ALA A 272 -11.45 1.76 -15.23
N THR A 273 -11.39 1.80 -16.57
CA THR A 273 -10.91 0.67 -17.37
C THR A 273 -9.44 0.37 -17.08
N LEU A 274 -8.61 1.40 -16.98
CA LEU A 274 -7.20 1.26 -16.64
C LEU A 274 -7.02 0.65 -15.25
N ALA A 275 -7.70 1.19 -14.24
CA ALA A 275 -7.62 0.70 -12.87
C ALA A 275 -8.10 -0.76 -12.74
N SER A 276 -9.14 -1.13 -13.47
CA SER A 276 -9.71 -2.49 -13.44
C SER A 276 -8.87 -3.52 -14.20
N SER A 277 -8.17 -3.09 -15.27
CA SER A 277 -7.36 -3.97 -16.09
C SER A 277 -5.92 -4.11 -15.61
N LEU A 278 -5.47 -3.24 -14.69
CA LEU A 278 -4.15 -3.37 -14.08
C LEU A 278 -4.11 -4.60 -13.18
N GLU A 279 -3.15 -5.47 -13.44
CA GLU A 279 -2.81 -6.59 -12.57
C GLU A 279 -1.59 -6.20 -11.75
N GLY A 280 -1.69 -6.39 -10.43
CA GLY A 280 -0.54 -6.26 -9.56
C GLY A 280 0.47 -7.35 -9.88
N GLY A 281 1.78 -7.03 -9.93
CA GLY A 281 2.83 -8.03 -10.02
C GLY A 281 2.90 -8.88 -8.75
N GLN A 282 3.77 -9.88 -8.75
CA GLN A 282 4.04 -10.67 -7.54
C GLN A 282 4.57 -9.77 -6.42
N THR A 283 4.07 -9.98 -5.21
CA THR A 283 4.59 -9.29 -4.03
C THR A 283 6.03 -9.72 -3.74
N PRO A 284 6.83 -8.87 -3.05
CA PRO A 284 8.19 -9.25 -2.69
C PRO A 284 8.28 -10.56 -1.91
N ILE A 285 7.37 -10.78 -0.97
CA ILE A 285 7.36 -12.03 -0.19
C ILE A 285 7.00 -13.26 -1.06
N ALA A 286 6.13 -13.10 -2.07
CA ALA A 286 5.81 -14.17 -3.00
C ALA A 286 7.03 -14.58 -3.84
N LYS A 287 7.83 -13.62 -4.30
CA LYS A 287 9.09 -13.88 -5.01
C LYS A 287 10.10 -14.61 -4.11
N GLU A 288 10.19 -14.23 -2.87
CA GLU A 288 11.07 -14.87 -1.90
C GLU A 288 10.64 -16.32 -1.60
N ILE A 289 9.35 -16.55 -1.47
CA ILE A 289 8.79 -17.90 -1.28
C ILE A 289 9.05 -18.77 -2.51
N GLU A 290 8.91 -18.23 -3.73
CA GLU A 290 9.23 -18.94 -4.96
C GLU A 290 10.72 -19.33 -5.03
N HIS A 291 11.61 -18.41 -4.70
CA HIS A 291 13.04 -18.69 -4.60
C HIS A 291 13.34 -19.81 -3.58
N PHE A 292 12.71 -19.76 -2.41
CA PHE A 292 12.82 -20.80 -1.40
C PHE A 292 12.36 -22.17 -1.91
N ILE A 293 11.24 -22.22 -2.62
CA ILE A 293 10.72 -23.47 -3.22
C ILE A 293 11.74 -24.05 -4.20
N HIS A 294 12.36 -23.23 -5.04
CA HIS A 294 13.39 -23.68 -5.97
C HIS A 294 14.60 -24.28 -5.24
N ILE A 295 15.05 -23.65 -4.16
CA ILE A 295 16.16 -24.17 -3.35
C ILE A 295 15.80 -25.53 -2.73
N ILE A 296 14.64 -25.63 -2.10
CA ILE A 296 14.19 -26.87 -1.44
C ILE A 296 13.99 -27.99 -2.46
N THR A 297 13.40 -27.69 -3.58
CA THR A 297 13.23 -28.66 -4.68
C THR A 297 14.59 -29.14 -5.19
N GLY A 298 15.54 -28.24 -5.37
CA GLY A 298 16.90 -28.59 -5.77
C GLY A 298 17.59 -29.51 -4.78
N VAL A 299 17.52 -29.22 -3.49
CA VAL A 299 18.08 -30.06 -2.43
C VAL A 299 17.39 -31.42 -2.39
N ALA A 300 16.06 -31.47 -2.47
CA ALA A 300 15.29 -32.71 -2.43
C ALA A 300 15.65 -33.63 -3.59
N VAL A 301 15.70 -33.06 -4.82
CA VAL A 301 16.04 -33.82 -6.02
C VAL A 301 17.49 -34.32 -5.97
N PHE A 302 18.42 -33.48 -5.54
CA PHE A 302 19.84 -33.86 -5.40
C PHE A 302 20.00 -35.04 -4.44
N LEU A 303 19.43 -34.96 -3.24
CA LEU A 303 19.49 -36.03 -2.26
C LEU A 303 18.79 -37.29 -2.76
N GLY A 304 17.60 -37.16 -3.30
CA GLY A 304 16.84 -38.31 -3.83
C GLY A 304 17.59 -39.07 -4.92
N VAL A 305 18.12 -38.35 -5.91
CA VAL A 305 18.89 -38.96 -7.02
C VAL A 305 20.19 -39.57 -6.53
N SER A 306 20.93 -38.91 -5.64
CA SER A 306 22.18 -39.41 -5.09
C SER A 306 21.97 -40.73 -4.35
N PHE A 307 20.92 -40.83 -3.52
CA PHE A 307 20.64 -42.05 -2.77
C PHE A 307 19.97 -43.15 -3.60
N PHE A 308 19.24 -42.77 -4.64
CA PHE A 308 18.76 -43.72 -5.63
C PHE A 308 19.93 -44.45 -6.32
N ILE A 309 20.91 -43.68 -6.78
CA ILE A 309 22.12 -44.22 -7.39
C ILE A 309 22.89 -45.11 -6.40
N LEU A 310 23.05 -44.64 -5.16
CA LEU A 310 23.71 -45.40 -4.12
C LEU A 310 22.98 -46.70 -3.78
N SER A 311 21.63 -46.68 -3.75
CA SER A 311 20.81 -47.87 -3.55
C SER A 311 21.02 -48.91 -4.65
N LEU A 312 21.11 -48.49 -5.91
CA LEU A 312 21.40 -49.36 -7.04
C LEU A 312 22.80 -49.95 -6.95
N ILE A 313 23.81 -49.16 -6.54
CA ILE A 313 25.17 -49.61 -6.35
C ILE A 313 25.26 -50.66 -5.24
N LEU A 314 24.49 -50.48 -4.14
CA LEU A 314 24.46 -51.42 -3.01
C LEU A 314 23.67 -52.70 -3.30
N GLY A 315 23.06 -52.84 -4.46
CA GLY A 315 22.37 -54.07 -4.89
C GLY A 315 20.89 -54.14 -4.55
N TYR A 316 20.24 -53.05 -4.17
CA TYR A 316 18.80 -53.04 -3.98
C TYR A 316 18.07 -53.16 -5.31
N GLY A 317 16.87 -53.81 -5.29
CA GLY A 317 16.03 -53.86 -6.46
C GLY A 317 15.57 -52.49 -6.94
N TRP A 318 15.33 -52.31 -8.23
CA TRP A 318 14.96 -51.01 -8.80
C TRP A 318 13.63 -50.46 -8.23
N LEU A 319 12.64 -51.34 -7.92
CA LEU A 319 11.39 -50.95 -7.27
C LEU A 319 11.62 -50.39 -5.87
N GLU A 320 12.43 -51.10 -5.10
CA GLU A 320 12.81 -50.70 -3.74
C GLU A 320 13.58 -49.36 -3.77
N ALA A 321 14.51 -49.19 -4.70
CA ALA A 321 15.27 -47.96 -4.90
C ALA A 321 14.35 -46.78 -5.27
N VAL A 322 13.31 -47.00 -6.10
CA VAL A 322 12.33 -45.96 -6.46
C VAL A 322 11.49 -45.58 -5.23
N ILE A 323 11.07 -46.49 -4.41
CA ILE A 323 10.34 -46.24 -3.16
C ILE A 323 11.22 -45.39 -2.21
N PHE A 324 12.50 -45.69 -2.08
CA PHE A 324 13.43 -44.92 -1.27
C PHE A 324 13.60 -43.50 -1.84
N LEU A 325 13.74 -43.35 -3.15
CA LEU A 325 13.80 -42.05 -3.82
C LEU A 325 12.57 -41.20 -3.47
N ILE A 326 11.39 -41.78 -3.60
CA ILE A 326 10.12 -41.11 -3.29
C ILE A 326 10.05 -40.72 -1.80
N GLY A 327 10.43 -41.63 -0.90
CA GLY A 327 10.44 -41.40 0.55
C GLY A 327 11.39 -40.27 0.95
N ILE A 328 12.56 -40.18 0.36
CA ILE A 328 13.55 -39.13 0.64
C ILE A 328 13.08 -37.79 0.13
N ILE A 329 12.51 -37.72 -1.08
CA ILE A 329 11.98 -36.49 -1.64
C ILE A 329 10.84 -35.97 -0.77
N VAL A 330 9.92 -36.85 -0.35
CA VAL A 330 8.78 -36.47 0.50
C VAL A 330 9.22 -36.00 1.88
N ALA A 331 10.23 -36.64 2.48
CA ALA A 331 10.75 -36.25 3.78
C ALA A 331 11.39 -34.86 3.80
N ASN A 332 11.82 -34.34 2.65
CA ASN A 332 12.31 -32.98 2.50
C ASN A 332 11.21 -31.91 2.39
N VAL A 333 9.95 -32.33 2.20
CA VAL A 333 8.83 -31.38 2.10
C VAL A 333 8.46 -30.88 3.51
N PRO A 334 8.54 -29.57 3.78
CA PRO A 334 8.17 -29.03 5.10
C PRO A 334 6.65 -28.87 5.20
N GLU A 335 5.92 -29.89 5.63
CA GLU A 335 4.46 -29.93 5.65
C GLU A 335 3.81 -28.81 6.47
N GLY A 336 4.42 -28.46 7.59
CA GLY A 336 3.90 -27.42 8.47
C GLY A 336 4.26 -25.99 8.07
N LEU A 337 5.21 -25.81 7.13
CA LEU A 337 5.77 -24.49 6.85
C LEU A 337 4.77 -23.54 6.17
N LEU A 338 3.96 -24.05 5.24
CA LEU A 338 2.90 -23.27 4.59
C LEU A 338 1.92 -22.70 5.61
N ALA A 339 1.43 -23.53 6.51
CA ALA A 339 0.53 -23.13 7.58
C ALA A 339 1.21 -22.13 8.54
N THR A 340 2.46 -22.37 8.90
CA THR A 340 3.25 -21.50 9.77
C THR A 340 3.41 -20.11 9.16
N VAL A 341 3.82 -19.99 7.91
CA VAL A 341 3.99 -18.71 7.22
C VAL A 341 2.65 -17.96 7.13
N THR A 342 1.57 -18.66 6.77
CA THR A 342 0.24 -18.05 6.68
C THR A 342 -0.24 -17.52 8.03
N VAL A 343 -0.08 -18.28 9.09
CA VAL A 343 -0.46 -17.86 10.44
C VAL A 343 0.39 -16.70 10.93
N CYS A 344 1.70 -16.69 10.68
CA CYS A 344 2.60 -15.60 11.03
C CYS A 344 2.18 -14.29 10.35
N LEU A 345 1.87 -14.34 9.07
CA LEU A 345 1.38 -13.17 8.31
C LEU A 345 0.04 -12.69 8.85
N THR A 346 -0.89 -13.60 9.17
CA THR A 346 -2.20 -13.27 9.75
C THR A 346 -2.06 -12.57 11.10
N LEU A 347 -1.19 -13.06 11.97
CA LEU A 347 -0.97 -12.46 13.28
C LEU A 347 -0.34 -11.08 13.16
N THR A 348 0.59 -10.90 12.24
CA THR A 348 1.19 -9.59 11.96
C THR A 348 0.16 -8.63 11.38
N ALA A 349 -0.71 -9.08 10.49
CA ALA A 349 -1.81 -8.28 9.96
C ALA A 349 -2.75 -7.82 11.07
N LYS A 350 -3.07 -8.67 12.04
CA LYS A 350 -3.87 -8.28 13.22
C LYS A 350 -3.17 -7.24 14.09
N ARG A 351 -1.85 -7.37 14.31
CA ARG A 351 -1.08 -6.36 15.05
C ARG A 351 -1.07 -5.02 14.32
N MET A 352 -0.90 -5.03 13.01
CA MET A 352 -0.96 -3.82 12.19
C MET A 352 -2.33 -3.16 12.25
N ALA A 353 -3.42 -3.95 12.21
CA ALA A 353 -4.79 -3.44 12.33
C ALA A 353 -5.04 -2.74 13.67
N LYS A 354 -4.49 -3.25 14.77
CA LYS A 354 -4.54 -2.59 16.08
C LYS A 354 -3.78 -1.25 16.10
N LYS A 355 -2.81 -1.08 15.21
CA LYS A 355 -2.01 0.15 15.04
C LYS A 355 -2.51 1.01 13.88
N ASN A 356 -3.78 0.86 13.51
CA ASN A 356 -4.51 1.61 12.47
C ASN A 356 -4.06 1.34 11.02
N CYS A 357 -3.37 0.23 10.78
CA CYS A 357 -3.01 -0.22 9.43
C CYS A 357 -3.82 -1.47 9.07
N LEU A 358 -4.96 -1.29 8.41
CA LEU A 358 -5.79 -2.42 7.97
C LEU A 358 -5.26 -2.98 6.64
N VAL A 359 -4.75 -4.19 6.67
CA VAL A 359 -4.21 -4.88 5.50
C VAL A 359 -5.29 -5.76 4.88
N LYS A 360 -5.53 -5.61 3.58
CA LYS A 360 -6.54 -6.38 2.83
C LYS A 360 -6.01 -7.69 2.28
N ASN A 361 -4.70 -7.77 2.03
CA ASN A 361 -4.02 -8.95 1.52
C ASN A 361 -2.89 -9.35 2.49
N LEU A 362 -2.82 -10.61 2.88
CA LEU A 362 -1.81 -11.09 3.84
C LEU A 362 -0.37 -10.86 3.34
N GLU A 363 -0.12 -11.00 2.05
CA GLU A 363 1.19 -10.77 1.47
C GLU A 363 1.64 -9.30 1.53
N ALA A 364 0.68 -8.36 1.55
CA ALA A 364 0.97 -6.93 1.66
C ALA A 364 1.53 -6.53 3.03
N VAL A 365 1.37 -7.36 4.05
CA VAL A 365 1.94 -7.15 5.38
C VAL A 365 3.45 -6.95 5.30
N GLU A 366 4.14 -7.76 4.53
CA GLU A 366 5.60 -7.66 4.36
C GLU A 366 6.01 -6.63 3.31
N THR A 367 5.20 -6.41 2.28
CA THR A 367 5.55 -5.52 1.15
C THR A 367 5.94 -4.13 1.63
N LEU A 368 5.24 -3.58 2.61
CA LEU A 368 5.55 -2.25 3.16
C LEU A 368 6.94 -2.22 3.80
N GLY A 369 7.34 -3.31 4.46
CA GLY A 369 8.70 -3.46 5.02
C GLY A 369 9.80 -3.51 3.97
N SER A 370 9.53 -4.04 2.80
CA SER A 370 10.46 -4.08 1.68
C SER A 370 10.47 -2.80 0.84
N THR A 371 9.57 -1.86 1.12
CA THR A 371 9.41 -0.62 0.36
C THR A 371 10.68 0.22 0.39
N SER A 372 11.13 0.65 -0.77
CA SER A 372 12.28 1.55 -0.96
C SER A 372 11.88 2.94 -1.44
N THR A 373 10.67 3.10 -1.97
CA THR A 373 10.15 4.37 -2.47
C THR A 373 8.68 4.51 -2.11
N ILE A 374 8.29 5.67 -1.60
CA ILE A 374 6.89 6.02 -1.35
C ILE A 374 6.53 7.19 -2.27
N CYS A 375 5.56 6.97 -3.16
CA CYS A 375 4.95 8.02 -3.96
C CYS A 375 3.68 8.49 -3.25
N SER A 376 3.68 9.70 -2.72
CA SER A 376 2.57 10.24 -1.94
C SER A 376 1.85 11.34 -2.68
N ASP A 377 0.52 11.32 -2.66
CA ASP A 377 -0.31 12.45 -3.06
C ASP A 377 -0.19 13.57 -2.01
N LYS A 378 -0.29 14.82 -2.45
CA LYS A 378 -0.22 15.98 -1.57
C LYS A 378 -1.54 16.20 -0.82
N THR A 379 -2.61 16.41 -1.57
CA THR A 379 -3.90 16.86 -1.03
C THR A 379 -4.63 15.73 -0.32
N GLY A 380 -5.00 15.95 0.93
CA GLY A 380 -5.72 14.98 1.76
C GLY A 380 -4.84 13.91 2.40
N THR A 381 -3.68 13.62 1.84
CA THR A 381 -2.70 12.64 2.36
C THR A 381 -1.63 13.30 3.20
N LEU A 382 -0.88 14.23 2.61
CA LEU A 382 0.14 15.01 3.30
C LEU A 382 -0.44 16.27 3.92
N THR A 383 -1.51 16.80 3.38
CA THR A 383 -2.18 18.00 3.84
C THR A 383 -3.54 17.69 4.47
N GLN A 384 -4.08 18.66 5.18
CA GLN A 384 -5.39 18.53 5.87
C GLN A 384 -6.59 18.56 4.92
N ASN A 385 -6.38 18.87 3.63
CA ASN A 385 -7.44 19.10 2.64
C ASN A 385 -8.42 20.20 3.06
N ARG A 386 -7.92 21.22 3.72
CA ARG A 386 -8.67 22.40 4.16
C ARG A 386 -7.84 23.64 3.92
N MET A 387 -8.40 24.58 3.15
CA MET A 387 -7.79 25.90 3.04
C MET A 387 -7.81 26.58 4.42
N THR A 388 -6.68 27.03 4.89
CA THR A 388 -6.52 27.66 6.21
C THR A 388 -5.66 28.91 6.07
N VAL A 389 -6.03 30.00 6.76
CA VAL A 389 -5.23 31.21 6.79
C VAL A 389 -3.90 30.92 7.49
N ALA A 390 -2.79 31.16 6.79
CA ALA A 390 -1.46 30.87 7.27
C ALA A 390 -0.70 32.11 7.72
N HIS A 391 -0.79 33.21 6.96
CA HIS A 391 -0.09 34.45 7.22
C HIS A 391 -0.99 35.65 6.99
N MET A 392 -0.64 36.74 7.66
CA MET A 392 -1.30 38.05 7.51
C MET A 392 -0.23 39.12 7.43
N TRP A 393 -0.48 40.15 6.62
CA TRP A 393 0.38 41.32 6.58
C TRP A 393 -0.45 42.54 6.97
N PHE A 394 -0.08 43.16 8.08
CA PHE A 394 -0.60 44.42 8.55
C PHE A 394 0.47 45.11 9.40
N ASP A 395 0.36 46.43 9.58
CA ASP A 395 1.36 47.26 10.29
C ASP A 395 2.79 47.07 9.76
N SER A 396 2.92 46.85 8.46
CA SER A 396 4.19 46.58 7.73
C SER A 396 4.96 45.36 8.19
N GLN A 397 4.30 44.41 8.85
CA GLN A 397 4.90 43.14 9.33
C GLN A 397 4.07 41.95 8.91
N ILE A 398 4.73 40.85 8.61
CA ILE A 398 4.08 39.54 8.37
C ILE A 398 3.85 38.86 9.70
N HIS A 399 2.61 38.50 9.98
CA HIS A 399 2.20 37.77 11.17
C HIS A 399 1.81 36.33 10.77
N GLU A 400 2.09 35.40 11.64
CA GLU A 400 1.85 33.98 11.41
C GLU A 400 0.59 33.52 12.17
N ALA A 401 -0.36 32.93 11.45
CA ALA A 401 -1.56 32.34 12.05
C ALA A 401 -1.28 30.88 12.44
N ASP A 402 -2.06 30.38 13.39
CA ASP A 402 -1.98 28.98 13.81
C ASP A 402 -2.69 28.07 12.80
N THR A 403 -1.91 27.26 12.09
CA THR A 403 -2.40 26.31 11.08
C THR A 403 -2.50 24.87 11.63
N THR A 404 -2.19 24.64 12.90
CA THR A 404 -2.25 23.31 13.51
C THR A 404 -3.70 22.83 13.66
N GLU A 405 -3.92 21.53 13.55
CA GLU A 405 -5.26 20.92 13.62
C GLU A 405 -5.97 21.15 14.97
N ASN A 406 -5.21 21.19 16.04
CA ASN A 406 -5.70 21.37 17.41
C ASN A 406 -5.49 22.77 17.97
N GLN A 407 -5.08 23.73 17.15
CA GLN A 407 -4.82 25.12 17.54
C GLN A 407 -3.84 25.25 18.72
N SER A 408 -2.82 24.40 18.76
CA SER A 408 -1.76 24.39 19.79
C SER A 408 -0.47 25.08 19.35
N GLY A 409 -0.43 25.70 18.16
CA GLY A 409 0.73 26.37 17.60
C GLY A 409 0.91 27.80 18.09
N THR A 410 1.74 28.57 17.37
CA THR A 410 2.05 29.98 17.66
C THR A 410 0.86 30.90 17.46
N THR A 411 0.65 31.83 18.36
CA THR A 411 -0.34 32.90 18.23
C THR A 411 0.36 34.22 17.88
N PHE A 412 -0.33 35.07 17.13
CA PHE A 412 0.13 36.42 16.83
C PHE A 412 -0.54 37.44 17.76
N ASP A 413 0.03 38.67 17.83
CA ASP A 413 -0.52 39.74 18.63
C ASP A 413 -1.84 40.27 18.03
N ARG A 414 -2.94 40.11 18.72
CA ARG A 414 -4.30 40.52 18.34
C ARG A 414 -4.72 41.88 18.89
N SER A 415 -3.83 42.57 19.55
CA SER A 415 -4.14 43.85 20.24
C SER A 415 -4.09 45.06 19.26
N SER A 416 -3.54 44.89 18.07
CA SER A 416 -3.44 45.99 17.12
C SER A 416 -4.81 46.49 16.62
N PRO A 417 -5.08 47.79 16.57
CA PRO A 417 -6.29 48.32 15.96
C PRO A 417 -6.41 47.96 14.44
N THR A 418 -5.27 47.84 13.76
CA THR A 418 -5.24 47.42 12.34
C THR A 418 -5.72 45.99 12.19
N TRP A 419 -5.37 45.09 13.09
CA TRP A 419 -5.90 43.72 13.09
C TRP A 419 -7.41 43.70 13.27
N SER A 420 -7.96 44.51 14.18
CA SER A 420 -9.41 44.60 14.39
C SER A 420 -10.14 45.10 13.11
N ALA A 421 -9.56 46.05 12.40
CA ALA A 421 -10.08 46.50 11.12
C ALA A 421 -9.99 45.45 10.03
N LEU A 422 -8.87 44.75 9.93
CA LEU A 422 -8.67 43.65 8.95
C LEU A 422 -9.64 42.51 9.21
N ALA A 423 -9.83 42.11 10.46
CA ALA A 423 -10.78 41.06 10.86
C ALA A 423 -12.21 41.45 10.51
N ARG A 424 -12.58 42.70 10.74
CA ARG A 424 -13.90 43.24 10.40
C ARG A 424 -14.14 43.16 8.88
N VAL A 425 -13.20 43.57 8.08
CA VAL A 425 -13.29 43.50 6.61
C VAL A 425 -13.44 42.04 6.16
N ALA A 426 -12.59 41.15 6.65
CA ALA A 426 -12.60 39.73 6.30
C ALA A 426 -13.89 39.03 6.72
N GLY A 427 -14.46 39.38 7.85
CA GLY A 427 -15.71 38.80 8.33
C GLY A 427 -16.95 39.36 7.61
N LEU A 428 -16.97 40.65 7.28
CA LEU A 428 -18.13 41.31 6.66
C LEU A 428 -18.17 41.13 5.13
N CYS A 429 -17.05 41.29 4.44
CA CYS A 429 -16.94 41.05 3.01
C CYS A 429 -16.74 39.55 2.70
N ASN A 430 -17.69 38.73 3.10
CA ASN A 430 -17.62 37.31 3.04
C ASN A 430 -19.02 36.68 2.93
N ARG A 431 -19.23 35.82 1.94
CA ARG A 431 -20.52 35.17 1.71
C ARG A 431 -20.61 33.76 2.34
N ALA A 432 -19.50 33.22 2.86
CA ALA A 432 -19.49 31.92 3.51
C ALA A 432 -20.24 31.94 4.84
N VAL A 433 -20.98 30.89 5.11
CA VAL A 433 -21.70 30.71 6.38
C VAL A 433 -21.49 29.29 6.89
N PHE A 434 -21.51 29.11 8.21
CA PHE A 434 -21.50 27.76 8.79
C PHE A 434 -22.86 27.09 8.58
N LEU A 435 -22.85 25.79 8.32
CA LEU A 435 -24.06 24.99 8.29
C LEU A 435 -24.66 24.85 9.71
N ALA A 436 -25.98 24.59 9.80
CA ALA A 436 -26.68 24.51 11.08
C ALA A 436 -26.24 23.30 11.92
N ASP A 437 -26.45 23.38 13.23
CA ASP A 437 -26.25 22.28 14.21
C ASP A 437 -24.83 21.76 14.40
N GLN A 438 -23.84 22.65 14.36
CA GLN A 438 -22.42 22.29 14.53
C GLN A 438 -21.76 22.88 15.78
N ARG A 439 -22.51 23.22 16.81
CA ARG A 439 -21.98 23.87 18.03
C ARG A 439 -20.92 23.05 18.76
N ASN A 440 -21.04 21.73 18.73
CA ASN A 440 -20.12 20.82 19.41
C ASN A 440 -18.92 20.39 18.55
N VAL A 441 -18.85 20.84 17.30
CA VAL A 441 -17.76 20.52 16.37
C VAL A 441 -16.68 21.60 16.49
N PRO A 442 -15.38 21.25 16.55
CA PRO A 442 -14.30 22.24 16.50
C PRO A 442 -14.44 23.14 15.26
N ILE A 443 -14.13 24.43 15.42
CA ILE A 443 -14.37 25.45 14.38
C ILE A 443 -13.73 25.09 13.03
N LEU A 444 -12.49 24.57 13.03
CA LEU A 444 -11.79 24.16 11.81
C LEU A 444 -12.43 22.97 11.11
N LYS A 445 -13.18 22.15 11.82
CA LYS A 445 -13.83 20.94 11.28
C LYS A 445 -15.29 21.18 10.89
N ARG A 446 -15.83 22.39 11.15
CA ARG A 446 -17.21 22.71 10.77
C ARG A 446 -17.37 22.79 9.27
N ASP A 447 -18.51 22.30 8.78
CA ASP A 447 -18.88 22.43 7.39
C ASP A 447 -19.40 23.83 7.11
N THR A 448 -19.05 24.37 5.96
CA THR A 448 -19.42 25.71 5.52
C THR A 448 -20.04 25.66 4.14
N ALA A 449 -20.93 26.61 3.88
CA ALA A 449 -21.44 26.89 2.54
C ALA A 449 -20.71 28.12 2.00
N GLY A 450 -20.08 28.03 0.86
CA GLY A 450 -19.32 29.11 0.23
C GLY A 450 -18.01 28.66 -0.40
N ASP A 451 -17.27 29.60 -0.95
CA ASP A 451 -15.96 29.40 -1.56
C ASP A 451 -14.93 28.95 -0.51
N ALA A 452 -13.94 28.19 -0.92
CA ALA A 452 -12.88 27.70 -0.03
C ALA A 452 -12.09 28.83 0.64
N SER A 453 -11.76 29.88 -0.09
CA SER A 453 -11.05 31.05 0.45
C SER A 453 -11.89 31.82 1.49
N GLU A 454 -13.16 32.03 1.18
CA GLU A 454 -14.10 32.70 2.10
C GLU A 454 -14.37 31.85 3.35
N SER A 455 -14.46 30.53 3.21
CA SER A 455 -14.59 29.61 4.34
C SER A 455 -13.35 29.63 5.22
N ALA A 456 -12.14 29.71 4.65
CA ALA A 456 -10.91 29.86 5.40
C ALA A 456 -10.88 31.15 6.21
N LEU A 457 -11.27 32.26 5.61
CA LEU A 457 -11.38 33.55 6.29
C LEU A 457 -12.41 33.49 7.42
N LEU A 458 -13.60 32.94 7.15
CA LEU A 458 -14.67 32.77 8.14
C LEU A 458 -14.19 31.99 9.38
N LYS A 459 -13.52 30.88 9.18
CA LYS A 459 -12.99 30.05 10.27
C LYS A 459 -11.90 30.78 11.07
N CYS A 460 -11.00 31.47 10.37
CA CYS A 460 -9.97 32.27 11.03
C CYS A 460 -10.55 33.36 11.90
N ILE A 461 -11.51 34.09 11.42
CA ILE A 461 -12.15 35.18 12.18
C ILE A 461 -12.99 34.62 13.35
N GLU A 462 -13.67 33.52 13.15
CA GLU A 462 -14.42 32.84 14.25
C GLU A 462 -13.45 32.38 15.38
N LEU A 463 -12.29 31.86 15.04
CA LEU A 463 -11.27 31.46 16.01
C LEU A 463 -10.65 32.65 16.74
N CYS A 464 -10.39 33.73 16.02
CA CYS A 464 -9.64 34.89 16.55
C CYS A 464 -10.52 35.93 17.26
N CYS A 465 -11.75 36.14 16.79
CA CYS A 465 -12.60 37.27 17.19
C CYS A 465 -13.95 36.83 17.78
N GLY A 466 -14.23 35.53 17.86
CA GLY A 466 -15.51 34.99 18.30
C GLY A 466 -16.56 34.95 17.21
N SER A 467 -17.85 34.99 17.53
CA SER A 467 -18.90 34.72 16.57
C SER A 467 -18.99 35.76 15.44
N VAL A 468 -18.77 35.28 14.21
CA VAL A 468 -18.92 36.11 12.99
C VAL A 468 -20.39 36.43 12.72
N ASN A 469 -21.33 35.57 13.09
CA ASN A 469 -22.76 35.83 12.95
C ASN A 469 -23.19 37.03 13.78
N GLU A 470 -22.72 37.16 15.01
CA GLU A 470 -22.96 38.34 15.87
C GLU A 470 -22.38 39.61 15.20
N MET A 471 -21.19 39.53 14.62
CA MET A 471 -20.59 40.63 13.87
C MET A 471 -21.45 41.06 12.69
N ARG A 472 -21.96 40.11 11.91
CA ARG A 472 -22.81 40.34 10.75
C ARG A 472 -24.18 40.91 11.12
N GLU A 473 -24.75 40.49 12.24
CA GLU A 473 -26.02 41.06 12.79
C GLU A 473 -25.82 42.51 13.24
N LYS A 474 -24.66 42.79 13.84
CA LYS A 474 -24.32 44.15 14.32
C LYS A 474 -24.07 45.13 13.17
N TYR A 475 -23.40 44.66 12.08
CA TYR A 475 -23.13 45.40 10.87
C TYR A 475 -24.04 44.90 9.73
N THR A 476 -25.23 45.42 9.62
CA THR A 476 -26.22 44.98 8.64
C THR A 476 -25.80 45.30 7.21
N LYS A 477 -25.81 44.32 6.32
CA LYS A 477 -25.49 44.49 4.90
C LYS A 477 -26.58 45.27 4.20
N ILE A 478 -26.18 46.32 3.49
CA ILE A 478 -27.10 47.18 2.73
C ILE A 478 -26.99 46.92 1.22
N ALA A 479 -25.76 46.83 0.73
CA ALA A 479 -25.49 46.59 -0.71
C ALA A 479 -24.28 45.70 -0.88
N GLU A 480 -24.20 44.99 -1.98
CA GLU A 480 -23.13 44.07 -2.28
C GLU A 480 -22.86 44.03 -3.78
N ILE A 481 -21.58 44.03 -4.14
CA ILE A 481 -21.13 43.68 -5.49
C ILE A 481 -20.38 42.36 -5.37
N PRO A 482 -20.92 41.24 -5.91
CA PRO A 482 -20.24 39.94 -5.84
C PRO A 482 -18.95 39.95 -6.68
N PHE A 483 -18.06 38.98 -6.41
CA PHE A 483 -16.80 38.84 -7.13
C PHE A 483 -17.01 38.71 -8.63
N ASN A 484 -16.27 39.50 -9.37
CA ASN A 484 -16.29 39.52 -10.82
C ASN A 484 -14.87 39.28 -11.34
N SER A 485 -14.73 38.33 -12.26
CA SER A 485 -13.43 37.98 -12.82
C SER A 485 -12.74 39.11 -13.62
N THR A 486 -13.53 40.08 -14.08
CA THR A 486 -13.01 41.26 -14.79
C THR A 486 -12.43 42.28 -13.81
N ASN A 487 -13.18 42.59 -12.75
CA ASN A 487 -12.77 43.58 -11.74
C ASN A 487 -11.81 43.01 -10.69
N LYS A 488 -11.87 41.73 -10.46
CA LYS A 488 -11.02 41.01 -9.47
C LYS A 488 -11.22 41.45 -8.02
N TYR A 489 -12.40 41.97 -7.66
CA TYR A 489 -12.75 42.32 -6.28
C TYR A 489 -14.20 41.98 -5.94
N GLN A 490 -14.46 41.84 -4.64
CA GLN A 490 -15.78 41.78 -4.03
C GLN A 490 -15.95 42.95 -3.07
N LEU A 491 -17.09 43.58 -3.07
CA LEU A 491 -17.40 44.78 -2.28
C LEU A 491 -18.72 44.62 -1.57
N SER A 492 -18.82 45.09 -0.33
CA SER A 492 -20.09 45.21 0.37
C SER A 492 -20.16 46.49 1.20
N ILE A 493 -21.35 47.01 1.37
CA ILE A 493 -21.64 48.20 2.17
C ILE A 493 -22.49 47.77 3.35
N HIS A 494 -22.07 48.13 4.54
CA HIS A 494 -22.73 47.77 5.80
C HIS A 494 -23.09 48.99 6.61
N LYS A 495 -24.16 48.89 7.40
CA LYS A 495 -24.56 49.90 8.34
C LYS A 495 -23.71 49.85 9.59
N ASN A 496 -23.06 50.95 9.95
CA ASN A 496 -22.24 51.03 11.13
C ASN A 496 -23.12 51.32 12.36
N PRO A 497 -23.08 50.47 13.41
CA PRO A 497 -23.92 50.66 14.62
C PRO A 497 -23.41 51.77 15.53
N ASN A 498 -22.15 52.21 15.37
CA ASN A 498 -21.56 53.25 16.22
C ASN A 498 -22.02 54.65 15.80
N SER A 499 -22.60 55.40 16.76
CA SER A 499 -23.06 56.77 16.49
C SER A 499 -21.94 57.82 16.35
N SER A 500 -20.70 57.48 16.78
CA SER A 500 -19.51 58.35 16.67
C SER A 500 -18.77 58.20 15.34
N GLU A 501 -19.12 57.23 14.52
CA GLU A 501 -18.52 56.98 13.20
C GLU A 501 -19.53 57.21 12.08
N PRO A 502 -19.07 57.40 10.84
CA PRO A 502 -19.96 57.48 9.70
C PRO A 502 -20.94 56.31 9.66
N LYS A 503 -22.15 56.51 9.19
CA LYS A 503 -23.25 55.51 9.21
C LYS A 503 -23.06 54.33 8.27
N HIS A 504 -22.22 54.46 7.28
CA HIS A 504 -21.99 53.41 6.28
C HIS A 504 -20.53 53.08 6.20
N LEU A 505 -20.22 51.74 6.19
CA LEU A 505 -18.87 51.22 6.01
C LEU A 505 -18.81 50.40 4.73
N LEU A 506 -17.90 50.82 3.84
CA LEU A 506 -17.59 50.06 2.64
C LEU A 506 -16.39 49.18 2.90
N VAL A 507 -16.52 47.88 2.64
CA VAL A 507 -15.47 46.87 2.78
C VAL A 507 -15.26 46.18 1.43
N MET A 508 -13.99 45.98 1.06
CA MET A 508 -13.61 45.38 -0.22
C MET A 508 -12.47 44.36 -0.01
N LYS A 509 -12.54 43.26 -0.74
CA LYS A 509 -11.43 42.30 -0.83
C LYS A 509 -11.24 41.84 -2.27
N GLY A 510 -10.05 41.39 -2.60
CA GLY A 510 -9.75 40.85 -3.92
C GLY A 510 -8.28 40.63 -4.17
N ALA A 511 -7.88 40.60 -5.45
CA ALA A 511 -6.49 40.43 -5.83
C ALA A 511 -5.65 41.59 -5.27
N PRO A 512 -4.52 41.30 -4.59
CA PRO A 512 -3.77 42.31 -3.84
C PRO A 512 -3.38 43.54 -4.65
N GLU A 513 -2.89 43.39 -5.87
CA GLU A 513 -2.49 44.48 -6.76
C GLU A 513 -3.67 45.35 -7.13
N ARG A 514 -4.80 44.76 -7.47
CA ARG A 514 -6.04 45.47 -7.87
C ARG A 514 -6.63 46.29 -6.72
N ILE A 515 -6.56 45.71 -5.49
CA ILE A 515 -7.00 46.42 -4.28
C ILE A 515 -6.10 47.58 -3.96
N LEU A 516 -4.77 47.40 -4.03
CA LEU A 516 -3.81 48.47 -3.77
C LEU A 516 -3.94 49.64 -4.73
N ASP A 517 -4.20 49.38 -6.04
CA ASP A 517 -4.41 50.39 -7.05
C ASP A 517 -5.63 51.28 -6.76
N ARG A 518 -6.60 50.77 -6.00
CA ARG A 518 -7.80 51.50 -5.57
C ARG A 518 -7.65 52.23 -4.25
N CYS A 519 -6.48 52.15 -3.61
CA CYS A 519 -6.22 52.74 -2.31
C CYS A 519 -5.27 53.91 -2.46
N SER A 520 -5.56 54.99 -1.70
CA SER A 520 -4.70 56.14 -1.59
C SER A 520 -4.02 56.27 -0.23
N THR A 521 -4.51 55.55 0.75
CA THR A 521 -3.99 55.55 2.12
C THR A 521 -3.82 54.10 2.59
N ILE A 522 -2.99 53.90 3.63
CA ILE A 522 -2.77 52.64 4.30
C ILE A 522 -3.00 52.81 5.79
N LEU A 523 -3.58 51.80 6.42
CA LEU A 523 -3.82 51.79 7.86
C LEU A 523 -2.59 51.22 8.59
N ILE A 524 -1.96 52.03 9.46
CA ILE A 524 -0.82 51.61 10.30
C ILE A 524 -1.13 51.99 11.74
N GLN A 525 -1.09 51.06 12.69
CA GLN A 525 -1.43 51.22 14.09
C GLN A 525 -2.80 51.91 14.31
N GLY A 526 -3.79 51.58 13.43
CA GLY A 526 -5.11 52.14 13.48
C GLY A 526 -5.23 53.58 12.92
N LYS A 527 -4.15 54.16 12.38
CA LYS A 527 -4.12 55.50 11.82
C LYS A 527 -3.91 55.45 10.31
N GLN A 528 -4.66 56.24 9.57
CA GLN A 528 -4.50 56.37 8.13
C GLN A 528 -3.23 57.15 7.82
N GLN A 529 -2.37 56.58 6.99
CA GLN A 529 -1.18 57.26 6.49
C GLN A 529 -1.20 57.28 4.95
N PRO A 530 -0.56 58.27 4.28
CA PRO A 530 -0.48 58.27 2.83
C PRO A 530 0.24 57.02 2.32
N LEU A 531 -0.28 56.45 1.22
CA LEU A 531 0.34 55.32 0.54
C LEU A 531 1.48 55.87 -0.36
N ASP A 532 2.68 55.95 0.17
CA ASP A 532 3.88 56.42 -0.54
C ASP A 532 4.64 55.26 -1.21
N GLU A 533 5.72 55.57 -1.92
CA GLU A 533 6.53 54.52 -2.59
C GLU A 533 7.17 53.53 -1.61
N GLU A 534 7.55 53.99 -0.41
CA GLU A 534 8.10 53.11 0.63
C GLU A 534 7.07 52.06 1.07
N MET A 535 5.81 52.46 1.26
CA MET A 535 4.74 51.56 1.61
C MET A 535 4.35 50.61 0.47
N LYS A 536 4.38 51.06 -0.78
CA LYS A 536 4.20 50.24 -1.97
C LYS A 536 5.31 49.20 -2.10
N ASP A 537 6.57 49.58 -1.82
CA ASP A 537 7.70 48.65 -1.82
C ASP A 537 7.57 47.59 -0.69
N ALA A 538 7.14 48.01 0.51
CA ALA A 538 6.86 47.09 1.61
C ALA A 538 5.74 46.12 1.27
N PHE A 539 4.67 46.57 0.65
CA PHE A 539 3.58 45.74 0.11
C PHE A 539 4.12 44.74 -0.92
N GLN A 540 4.89 45.20 -1.90
CA GLN A 540 5.42 44.37 -2.97
C GLN A 540 6.34 43.28 -2.41
N ASN A 541 7.20 43.60 -1.44
CA ASN A 541 8.07 42.64 -0.78
C ASN A 541 7.27 41.58 -0.01
N ALA A 542 6.25 42.03 0.73
CA ALA A 542 5.36 41.11 1.47
C ALA A 542 4.59 40.20 0.52
N TYR A 543 4.03 40.76 -0.56
CA TYR A 543 3.28 40.00 -1.56
C TYR A 543 4.14 38.96 -2.26
N VAL A 544 5.35 39.30 -2.66
CA VAL A 544 6.30 38.38 -3.29
C VAL A 544 6.73 37.29 -2.31
N GLU A 545 7.00 37.63 -1.06
CA GLU A 545 7.34 36.66 -0.02
C GLU A 545 6.22 35.65 0.23
N LEU A 546 4.98 36.11 0.40
CA LEU A 546 3.82 35.25 0.63
C LEU A 546 3.50 34.41 -0.61
N GLY A 547 3.59 34.98 -1.81
CA GLY A 547 3.43 34.23 -3.06
C GLY A 547 4.51 33.17 -3.28
N GLY A 548 5.73 33.46 -2.87
CA GLY A 548 6.86 32.51 -2.91
C GLY A 548 6.71 31.31 -1.99
N LEU A 549 5.89 31.45 -0.93
CA LEU A 549 5.51 30.33 -0.06
C LEU A 549 4.40 29.45 -0.67
N GLY A 550 3.93 29.77 -1.88
CA GLY A 550 2.87 29.04 -2.54
C GLY A 550 1.46 29.31 -1.98
N GLU A 551 1.32 30.35 -1.18
CA GLU A 551 0.07 30.72 -0.55
C GLU A 551 -0.79 31.60 -1.47
N ARG A 552 -2.11 31.45 -1.36
CA ARG A 552 -3.08 32.31 -2.02
C ARG A 552 -3.23 33.60 -1.21
N VAL A 553 -2.95 34.74 -1.81
CA VAL A 553 -2.97 36.04 -1.13
C VAL A 553 -4.19 36.85 -1.54
N LEU A 554 -4.90 37.42 -0.57
CA LEU A 554 -5.99 38.36 -0.78
C LEU A 554 -5.66 39.71 -0.13
N GLY A 555 -5.99 40.80 -0.81
CA GLY A 555 -5.89 42.14 -0.28
C GLY A 555 -7.24 42.63 0.27
N PHE A 556 -7.17 43.46 1.30
CA PHE A 556 -8.34 44.00 1.98
C PHE A 556 -8.25 45.50 2.14
N CYS A 557 -9.36 46.18 1.88
CA CYS A 557 -9.45 47.60 2.13
C CYS A 557 -10.84 47.99 2.66
N HIS A 558 -10.92 49.14 3.29
CA HIS A 558 -12.19 49.70 3.77
C HIS A 558 -12.26 51.20 3.54
N PHE A 559 -13.45 51.73 3.64
CA PHE A 559 -13.70 53.16 3.60
C PHE A 559 -14.97 53.49 4.38
N CYS A 560 -14.87 54.45 5.29
CA CYS A 560 -16.05 54.98 5.95
C CYS A 560 -16.66 56.07 5.05
N LEU A 561 -17.88 55.81 4.52
CA LEU A 561 -18.56 56.72 3.65
C LEU A 561 -18.98 58.02 4.41
N PRO A 562 -18.65 59.23 3.93
CA PRO A 562 -19.00 60.48 4.63
C PRO A 562 -20.52 60.62 4.77
N ASP A 563 -21.00 60.99 5.95
CA ASP A 563 -22.44 61.21 6.23
C ASP A 563 -23.07 62.35 5.38
N ASP A 564 -22.25 63.33 4.99
CA ASP A 564 -22.72 64.48 4.19
C ASP A 564 -23.18 64.07 2.78
N GLN A 565 -22.51 63.09 2.18
CA GLN A 565 -22.77 62.57 0.86
C GLN A 565 -23.64 61.30 0.86
N PHE A 566 -23.54 60.52 1.93
CA PHE A 566 -24.23 59.26 2.11
C PHE A 566 -25.02 59.23 3.41
N PRO A 567 -26.19 59.95 3.51
CA PRO A 567 -26.97 59.93 4.73
C PRO A 567 -27.69 58.59 4.96
N GLU A 568 -28.18 58.38 6.18
CA GLU A 568 -28.98 57.23 6.53
C GLU A 568 -30.16 57.05 5.57
N GLY A 569 -30.36 55.84 5.00
CA GLY A 569 -31.37 55.53 4.03
C GLY A 569 -30.97 55.87 2.58
N PHE A 570 -29.71 56.24 2.29
CA PHE A 570 -29.21 56.41 0.95
C PHE A 570 -29.39 55.15 0.12
N ALA A 571 -29.96 55.29 -1.12
CA ALA A 571 -30.13 54.19 -2.02
C ALA A 571 -28.84 53.92 -2.80
N PHE A 572 -28.13 52.84 -2.51
CA PHE A 572 -26.94 52.42 -3.23
C PHE A 572 -27.31 51.65 -4.49
N ASP A 573 -26.73 52.06 -5.61
CA ASP A 573 -26.93 51.36 -6.90
C ASP A 573 -25.64 50.54 -7.21
N THR A 574 -25.78 49.25 -7.32
CA THR A 574 -24.68 48.32 -7.61
C THR A 574 -24.44 48.11 -9.10
N GLU A 575 -25.42 48.44 -9.97
CA GLU A 575 -25.26 48.36 -11.43
C GLU A 575 -24.61 49.63 -12.00
N GLU A 576 -25.14 50.79 -11.66
CA GLU A 576 -24.48 52.09 -11.90
C GLU A 576 -23.91 52.59 -10.58
N VAL A 577 -22.64 52.32 -10.35
CA VAL A 577 -21.96 52.57 -9.06
C VAL A 577 -22.07 54.06 -8.70
N ASN A 578 -22.80 54.38 -7.63
CA ASN A 578 -23.02 55.74 -7.13
C ASN A 578 -22.26 56.07 -5.83
N PHE A 579 -21.28 55.24 -5.50
CA PHE A 579 -20.43 55.37 -4.33
C PHE A 579 -18.92 55.26 -4.70
N PRO A 580 -17.99 55.80 -3.87
CA PRO A 580 -16.57 55.74 -4.19
C PRO A 580 -16.03 54.31 -4.23
N THR A 581 -15.31 53.97 -5.30
CA THR A 581 -14.55 52.72 -5.43
C THR A 581 -13.05 52.91 -5.53
N GLU A 582 -12.62 54.17 -5.45
CA GLU A 582 -11.21 54.59 -5.48
C GLU A 582 -10.87 55.48 -4.28
N ASN A 583 -9.60 55.68 -4.03
CA ASN A 583 -9.09 56.44 -2.86
C ASN A 583 -9.51 55.82 -1.52
N LEU A 584 -9.54 54.50 -1.47
CA LEU A 584 -9.88 53.72 -0.26
C LEU A 584 -8.65 53.58 0.66
N CYS A 585 -8.86 53.07 1.85
CA CYS A 585 -7.79 52.79 2.81
C CYS A 585 -7.42 51.29 2.77
N PHE A 586 -6.17 51.00 2.41
CA PHE A 586 -5.66 49.66 2.40
C PHE A 586 -5.42 49.18 3.85
N VAL A 587 -5.98 48.00 4.22
CA VAL A 587 -5.88 47.49 5.59
C VAL A 587 -4.77 46.44 5.72
N GLY A 588 -4.69 45.53 4.79
CA GLY A 588 -3.67 44.45 4.87
C GLY A 588 -3.91 43.32 3.88
N LEU A 589 -3.06 42.32 4.01
CA LEU A 589 -3.09 41.08 3.25
C LEU A 589 -3.40 39.90 4.19
N MET A 590 -4.12 38.92 3.68
CA MET A 590 -4.24 37.62 4.32
C MET A 590 -3.94 36.53 3.28
N SER A 591 -3.10 35.58 3.65
CA SER A 591 -2.73 34.49 2.79
C SER A 591 -3.15 33.14 3.38
N MET A 592 -3.49 32.22 2.53
CA MET A 592 -4.01 30.91 2.93
C MET A 592 -3.41 29.79 2.10
N ILE A 593 -3.31 28.65 2.71
CA ILE A 593 -2.79 27.43 2.10
C ILE A 593 -3.47 26.23 2.75
N ASP A 594 -3.50 25.10 2.06
CA ASP A 594 -3.85 23.82 2.67
C ASP A 594 -2.63 23.32 3.46
N PRO A 595 -2.63 23.40 4.81
CA PRO A 595 -1.42 23.13 5.59
C PRO A 595 -1.14 21.64 5.69
N PRO A 596 0.12 21.25 5.88
CA PRO A 596 0.46 19.85 6.13
C PRO A 596 -0.15 19.35 7.45
N ARG A 597 -0.43 18.06 7.51
CA ARG A 597 -0.86 17.40 8.76
C ARG A 597 0.30 17.42 9.76
N ALA A 598 -0.04 17.51 11.04
CA ALA A 598 0.94 17.70 12.12
C ALA A 598 1.97 16.56 12.23
N ALA A 599 1.55 15.33 11.96
CA ALA A 599 2.40 14.14 12.07
C ALA A 599 3.27 13.86 10.82
N VAL A 600 2.99 14.51 9.70
CA VAL A 600 3.65 14.21 8.41
C VAL A 600 5.14 14.55 8.39
N PRO A 601 5.62 15.72 8.87
CA PRO A 601 7.05 16.02 8.84
C PRO A 601 7.91 15.00 9.60
N ASP A 602 7.45 14.57 10.77
CA ASP A 602 8.13 13.53 11.56
C ASP A 602 8.12 12.18 10.84
N ALA A 603 7.00 11.78 10.26
CA ALA A 603 6.87 10.55 9.49
C ALA A 603 7.79 10.52 8.26
N VAL A 604 7.86 11.62 7.52
CA VAL A 604 8.77 11.75 6.37
C VAL A 604 10.23 11.65 6.81
N GLY A 605 10.58 12.31 7.91
CA GLY A 605 11.92 12.23 8.48
C GLY A 605 12.30 10.81 8.87
N LYS A 606 11.41 10.07 9.50
CA LYS A 606 11.60 8.65 9.84
C LYS A 606 11.72 7.76 8.61
N CYS A 607 10.92 7.97 7.59
CA CYS A 607 11.04 7.25 6.31
C CYS A 607 12.40 7.49 5.67
N ARG A 608 12.89 8.71 5.65
CA ARG A 608 14.19 9.05 5.10
C ARG A 608 15.34 8.44 5.90
N SER A 609 15.26 8.44 7.21
CA SER A 609 16.25 7.75 8.06
C SER A 609 16.27 6.24 7.85
N ALA A 610 15.12 5.68 7.47
CA ALA A 610 14.98 4.28 7.09
C ALA A 610 15.47 3.96 5.67
N GLY A 611 16.01 4.95 4.94
CA GLY A 611 16.48 4.78 3.57
C GLY A 611 15.39 4.78 2.52
N ILE A 612 14.17 5.18 2.87
CA ILE A 612 13.03 5.22 1.96
C ILE A 612 12.98 6.59 1.28
N LYS A 613 12.94 6.58 -0.05
CA LYS A 613 12.79 7.78 -0.86
C LYS A 613 11.32 8.17 -0.90
N VAL A 614 11.01 9.41 -0.52
CA VAL A 614 9.64 9.93 -0.56
C VAL A 614 9.50 10.89 -1.72
N ILE A 615 8.58 10.60 -2.63
CA ILE A 615 8.28 11.40 -3.81
C ILE A 615 6.87 11.95 -3.67
N MET A 616 6.69 13.25 -3.89
CA MET A 616 5.36 13.87 -3.95
C MET A 616 4.85 13.83 -5.39
N VAL A 617 3.61 13.39 -5.57
CA VAL A 617 2.92 13.40 -6.86
C VAL A 617 1.56 14.06 -6.66
N THR A 618 1.34 15.19 -7.32
CA THR A 618 0.11 15.98 -7.12
C THR A 618 -0.38 16.62 -8.41
N GLY A 619 -1.69 16.87 -8.48
CA GLY A 619 -2.29 17.69 -9.52
C GLY A 619 -2.21 19.20 -9.27
N ASP A 620 -1.64 19.62 -8.15
CA ASP A 620 -1.56 21.03 -7.76
C ASP A 620 -0.41 21.78 -8.45
N HIS A 621 -0.41 23.10 -8.29
CA HIS A 621 0.58 23.99 -8.88
C HIS A 621 2.00 23.71 -8.37
N PRO A 622 3.04 23.81 -9.23
CA PRO A 622 4.42 23.52 -8.81
C PRO A 622 4.93 24.34 -7.62
N ILE A 623 4.57 25.61 -7.53
CA ILE A 623 5.01 26.48 -6.43
C ILE A 623 4.44 26.02 -5.11
N THR A 624 3.14 25.72 -5.06
CA THR A 624 2.46 25.21 -3.87
C THR A 624 2.98 23.83 -3.49
N ALA A 625 3.15 22.94 -4.45
CA ALA A 625 3.71 21.62 -4.25
C ALA A 625 5.12 21.66 -3.67
N LYS A 626 5.98 22.54 -4.22
CA LYS A 626 7.34 22.76 -3.72
C LYS A 626 7.35 23.30 -2.28
N ALA A 627 6.48 24.27 -1.99
CA ALA A 627 6.37 24.86 -0.65
C ALA A 627 5.95 23.82 0.39
N ILE A 628 4.95 23.00 0.09
CA ILE A 628 4.51 21.91 0.96
C ILE A 628 5.60 20.83 1.10
N ALA A 629 6.31 20.50 0.02
CA ALA A 629 7.41 19.53 0.05
C ALA A 629 8.55 20.00 0.97
N LYS A 630 8.88 21.30 0.93
CA LYS A 630 9.85 21.87 1.87
C LYS A 630 9.35 21.85 3.31
N GLY A 631 8.06 22.15 3.52
CA GLY A 631 7.43 22.17 4.84
C GLY A 631 7.37 20.81 5.51
N VAL A 632 7.17 19.73 4.74
CA VAL A 632 7.10 18.35 5.28
C VAL A 632 8.45 17.63 5.27
N GLY A 633 9.49 18.20 4.69
CA GLY A 633 10.83 17.61 4.66
C GLY A 633 11.11 16.68 3.48
N ILE A 634 10.23 16.58 2.49
CA ILE A 634 10.49 15.86 1.24
C ILE A 634 11.65 16.51 0.50
N ILE A 635 11.67 17.84 0.49
CA ILE A 635 12.87 18.61 0.10
C ILE A 635 13.55 19.05 1.40
N SER A 636 14.77 18.59 1.62
CA SER A 636 15.52 18.89 2.84
C SER A 636 15.88 20.36 2.92
N GLU A 637 15.99 20.86 4.13
CA GLU A 637 16.50 22.19 4.39
C GLU A 637 17.92 22.35 3.80
N GLY A 638 18.13 23.44 3.05
CA GLY A 638 19.41 23.70 2.39
C GLY A 638 19.58 23.06 1.01
N ASN A 639 18.71 22.17 0.57
CA ASN A 639 18.73 21.64 -0.79
C ASN A 639 18.00 22.58 -1.75
N GLU A 640 18.55 22.72 -2.94
CA GLU A 640 18.09 23.69 -3.95
C GLU A 640 17.61 22.95 -5.21
N THR A 641 16.57 23.47 -5.84
CA THR A 641 16.17 23.09 -7.20
C THR A 641 16.99 23.84 -8.24
N VAL A 642 16.88 23.47 -9.51
CA VAL A 642 17.53 24.18 -10.63
C VAL A 642 17.14 25.65 -10.67
N GLU A 643 15.86 25.96 -10.43
CA GLU A 643 15.33 27.34 -10.38
C GLU A 643 15.94 28.14 -9.21
N ASP A 644 16.08 27.51 -8.05
CA ASP A 644 16.68 28.14 -6.87
C ASP A 644 18.16 28.49 -7.10
N ILE A 645 18.92 27.63 -7.76
CA ILE A 645 20.31 27.84 -8.13
C ILE A 645 20.42 28.97 -9.17
N ALA A 646 19.55 28.98 -10.18
CA ALA A 646 19.47 29.99 -11.19
C ALA A 646 19.20 31.39 -10.58
N ALA A 647 18.25 31.47 -9.65
CA ALA A 647 17.93 32.71 -8.93
C ALA A 647 19.10 33.20 -8.05
N ARG A 648 19.77 32.29 -7.34
CA ARG A 648 20.92 32.62 -6.46
C ARG A 648 22.13 33.16 -7.24
N LEU A 649 22.41 32.55 -8.39
CA LEU A 649 23.57 32.89 -9.21
C LEU A 649 23.25 33.94 -10.27
N ASN A 650 21.98 34.40 -10.40
CA ASN A 650 21.50 35.32 -11.45
C ASN A 650 21.83 34.86 -12.88
N ILE A 651 21.76 33.56 -13.14
CA ILE A 651 21.98 33.00 -14.48
C ILE A 651 20.68 32.43 -15.02
N PRO A 652 20.53 32.28 -16.35
CA PRO A 652 19.34 31.60 -16.91
C PRO A 652 19.22 30.17 -16.44
N VAL A 653 17.99 29.70 -16.27
CA VAL A 653 17.69 28.31 -15.81
C VAL A 653 18.34 27.25 -16.70
N GLY A 654 18.43 27.53 -18.03
CA GLY A 654 19.06 26.61 -18.99
C GLY A 654 20.59 26.43 -18.84
N GLU A 655 21.26 27.34 -18.14
CA GLU A 655 22.72 27.28 -17.89
C GLU A 655 23.08 26.52 -16.62
N VAL A 656 22.10 26.20 -15.77
CA VAL A 656 22.31 25.40 -14.55
C VAL A 656 22.44 23.94 -14.92
N ASN A 657 23.51 23.27 -14.42
CA ASN A 657 23.63 21.83 -14.56
C ASN A 657 22.56 21.13 -13.68
N PRO A 658 21.62 20.35 -14.25
CA PRO A 658 20.59 19.67 -13.46
C PRO A 658 21.14 18.75 -12.36
N ARG A 659 22.38 18.25 -12.52
CA ARG A 659 23.02 17.37 -11.54
C ARG A 659 23.54 18.10 -10.29
N ASP A 660 23.72 19.42 -10.35
CA ASP A 660 24.10 20.22 -9.19
C ASP A 660 22.93 20.42 -8.22
N ALA A 661 21.69 20.27 -8.68
CA ALA A 661 20.49 20.33 -7.86
C ALA A 661 20.16 18.96 -7.29
N LYS A 662 20.02 18.86 -5.96
CA LYS A 662 19.61 17.62 -5.27
C LYS A 662 18.10 17.43 -5.29
N ALA A 663 17.34 18.51 -5.32
CA ALA A 663 15.91 18.53 -5.42
C ALA A 663 15.46 18.81 -6.86
N CYS A 664 14.34 18.23 -7.26
CA CYS A 664 13.78 18.40 -8.59
C CYS A 664 12.26 18.57 -8.49
N VAL A 665 11.73 19.57 -9.18
CA VAL A 665 10.29 19.78 -9.35
C VAL A 665 9.98 19.63 -10.84
N VAL A 666 9.16 18.64 -11.19
CA VAL A 666 8.79 18.33 -12.58
C VAL A 666 7.33 18.70 -12.80
N HIS A 667 7.07 19.49 -13.84
CA HIS A 667 5.70 19.81 -14.26
C HIS A 667 5.11 18.66 -15.11
N GLY A 668 3.82 18.41 -14.97
CA GLY A 668 3.13 17.38 -15.76
C GLY A 668 3.23 17.59 -17.26
N GLY A 669 3.29 18.83 -17.72
CA GLY A 669 3.51 19.17 -19.13
C GLY A 669 4.89 18.74 -19.65
N GLU A 670 5.94 18.87 -18.83
CA GLU A 670 7.27 18.35 -19.14
C GLU A 670 7.27 16.82 -19.17
N LEU A 671 6.58 16.21 -18.21
CA LEU A 671 6.45 14.74 -18.12
C LEU A 671 5.75 14.14 -19.34
N LYS A 672 4.75 14.85 -19.89
CA LYS A 672 4.05 14.42 -21.11
C LYS A 672 4.99 14.26 -22.31
N SER A 673 5.97 15.13 -22.44
CA SER A 673 6.96 15.13 -23.53
C SER A 673 8.21 14.30 -23.23
N MET A 674 8.39 13.82 -22.00
CA MET A 674 9.52 13.00 -21.61
C MET A 674 9.45 11.58 -22.16
N SER A 675 10.62 11.06 -22.62
CA SER A 675 10.79 9.65 -22.88
C SER A 675 10.97 8.88 -21.56
N GLU A 676 10.78 7.56 -21.61
CA GLU A 676 11.05 6.70 -20.44
C GLU A 676 12.48 6.83 -19.93
N GLU A 677 13.45 7.00 -20.83
CA GLU A 677 14.87 7.17 -20.49
C GLU A 677 15.14 8.46 -19.72
N GLU A 678 14.50 9.56 -20.14
CA GLU A 678 14.62 10.87 -19.45
C GLU A 678 14.02 10.81 -18.04
N LEU A 679 12.86 10.17 -17.89
CA LEU A 679 12.23 9.95 -16.60
C LEU A 679 13.09 9.06 -15.70
N ASP A 680 13.66 8.00 -16.23
CA ASP A 680 14.54 7.09 -15.49
C ASP A 680 15.81 7.82 -15.02
N ASP A 681 16.36 8.72 -15.83
CA ASP A 681 17.51 9.56 -15.46
C ASP A 681 17.18 10.48 -14.26
N ILE A 682 16.01 11.14 -14.28
CA ILE A 682 15.55 11.98 -13.17
C ILE A 682 15.39 11.16 -11.90
N LEU A 683 14.72 10.01 -11.97
CA LEU A 683 14.45 9.15 -10.81
C LEU A 683 15.76 8.57 -10.23
N LYS A 684 16.76 8.36 -11.07
CA LYS A 684 18.05 7.81 -10.64
C LYS A 684 18.95 8.84 -9.97
N HIS A 685 19.02 10.04 -10.49
CA HIS A 685 19.99 11.06 -10.08
C HIS A 685 19.49 12.02 -9.00
N HIS A 686 18.18 12.17 -8.84
CA HIS A 686 17.58 13.02 -7.82
C HIS A 686 16.99 12.19 -6.69
N THR A 687 17.29 12.56 -5.46
CA THR A 687 16.75 11.90 -4.26
C THR A 687 15.49 12.56 -3.72
N GLU A 688 15.26 13.82 -4.06
CA GLU A 688 14.16 14.65 -3.60
C GLU A 688 13.39 15.15 -4.80
N ILE A 689 12.23 14.56 -5.08
CA ILE A 689 11.47 14.79 -6.30
C ILE A 689 10.03 15.17 -5.98
N VAL A 690 9.53 16.18 -6.68
CA VAL A 690 8.13 16.58 -6.66
C VAL A 690 7.61 16.60 -8.10
N PHE A 691 6.53 15.88 -8.35
CA PHE A 691 5.80 15.94 -9.62
C PHE A 691 4.51 16.75 -9.40
N ALA A 692 4.38 17.85 -10.08
CA ALA A 692 3.26 18.78 -9.96
C ALA A 692 2.44 18.81 -11.26
N ARG A 693 1.14 19.16 -11.18
CA ARG A 693 0.22 19.18 -12.33
C ARG A 693 0.16 17.87 -13.10
N THR A 694 0.16 16.75 -12.38
CA THR A 694 0.10 15.42 -12.97
C THR A 694 -1.33 14.95 -13.18
N SER A 695 -1.56 14.23 -14.28
CA SER A 695 -2.81 13.51 -14.54
C SER A 695 -2.80 12.12 -13.87
N PRO A 696 -3.95 11.45 -13.72
CA PRO A 696 -3.98 10.08 -13.20
C PRO A 696 -3.10 9.09 -14.00
N GLN A 697 -3.03 9.24 -15.32
CA GLN A 697 -2.19 8.41 -16.17
C GLN A 697 -0.70 8.68 -15.92
N GLN A 698 -0.33 9.93 -15.66
CA GLN A 698 1.05 10.30 -15.34
C GLN A 698 1.49 9.76 -13.97
N LYS A 699 0.60 9.72 -13.00
CA LYS A 699 0.88 9.08 -11.69
C LYS A 699 1.25 7.60 -11.89
N LEU A 700 0.52 6.91 -12.75
CA LEU A 700 0.83 5.52 -13.10
C LEU A 700 2.19 5.40 -13.79
N ILE A 701 2.52 6.28 -14.72
CA ILE A 701 3.82 6.31 -15.42
C ILE A 701 4.97 6.51 -14.44
N ILE A 702 4.82 7.39 -13.47
CA ILE A 702 5.82 7.64 -12.42
C ILE A 702 6.06 6.37 -11.59
N VAL A 703 4.99 5.70 -11.18
CA VAL A 703 5.08 4.44 -10.41
C VAL A 703 5.80 3.37 -11.21
N GLU A 704 5.47 3.19 -12.48
CA GLU A 704 6.14 2.25 -13.37
C GLU A 704 7.61 2.60 -13.59
N GLY A 705 7.95 3.88 -13.69
CA GLY A 705 9.31 4.37 -13.77
C GLY A 705 10.13 4.02 -12.53
N CYS A 706 9.57 4.22 -11.34
CA CYS A 706 10.20 3.82 -10.08
C CYS A 706 10.42 2.30 -10.03
N GLN A 707 9.44 1.52 -10.47
CA GLN A 707 9.56 0.06 -10.53
C GLN A 707 10.64 -0.42 -11.49
N ARG A 708 10.83 0.26 -12.63
CA ARG A 708 11.94 -0.04 -13.57
C ARG A 708 13.31 0.20 -12.97
N GLN A 709 13.44 1.13 -12.02
CA GLN A 709 14.68 1.37 -11.27
C GLN A 709 14.97 0.28 -10.22
N GLY A 710 14.14 -0.74 -10.14
CA GLY A 710 14.24 -1.82 -9.15
C GLY A 710 13.68 -1.48 -7.78
N ALA A 711 12.98 -0.35 -7.64
CA ALA A 711 12.36 0.05 -6.39
C ALA A 711 11.06 -0.75 -6.12
N ILE A 712 10.83 -1.04 -4.86
CA ILE A 712 9.54 -1.53 -4.37
C ILE A 712 8.75 -0.31 -3.93
N VAL A 713 7.65 -0.03 -4.61
CA VAL A 713 6.93 1.24 -4.52
C VAL A 713 5.67 1.09 -3.69
N ALA A 714 5.53 1.95 -2.68
CA ALA A 714 4.27 2.20 -2.00
C ALA A 714 3.65 3.50 -2.53
N VAL A 715 2.38 3.48 -2.84
CA VAL A 715 1.64 4.67 -3.27
C VAL A 715 0.58 4.98 -2.23
N THR A 716 0.53 6.23 -1.78
CA THR A 716 -0.53 6.70 -0.90
C THR A 716 -1.47 7.61 -1.66
N GLY A 717 -2.76 7.52 -1.39
CA GLY A 717 -3.75 8.35 -2.04
C GLY A 717 -5.12 8.23 -1.39
N ASP A 718 -5.99 9.20 -1.66
CA ASP A 718 -7.35 9.26 -1.11
C ASP A 718 -8.42 9.45 -2.19
N GLY A 719 -8.04 9.78 -3.41
CA GLY A 719 -8.95 10.12 -4.49
C GLY A 719 -9.12 9.04 -5.54
N VAL A 720 -10.15 9.19 -6.36
CA VAL A 720 -10.41 8.33 -7.53
C VAL A 720 -9.27 8.42 -8.54
N ASN A 721 -8.66 9.58 -8.67
CA ASN A 721 -7.52 9.85 -9.55
C ASN A 721 -6.28 9.02 -9.20
N ASP A 722 -6.15 8.57 -7.96
CA ASP A 722 -5.03 7.76 -7.50
C ASP A 722 -5.22 6.26 -7.77
N SER A 723 -6.42 5.83 -8.16
CA SER A 723 -6.75 4.40 -8.27
C SER A 723 -5.87 3.59 -9.22
N PRO A 724 -5.49 4.06 -10.42
CA PRO A 724 -4.56 3.31 -11.27
C PRO A 724 -3.18 3.14 -10.61
N ALA A 725 -2.66 4.20 -10.01
CA ALA A 725 -1.37 4.16 -9.31
C ALA A 725 -1.41 3.24 -8.09
N LEU A 726 -2.48 3.30 -7.29
CA LEU A 726 -2.70 2.41 -6.15
C LEU A 726 -2.75 0.94 -6.58
N LYS A 727 -3.39 0.66 -7.69
CA LYS A 727 -3.51 -0.70 -8.21
C LYS A 727 -2.18 -1.25 -8.75
N LYS A 728 -1.41 -0.43 -9.44
CA LYS A 728 -0.13 -0.82 -10.05
C LYS A 728 1.01 -0.93 -9.03
N ALA A 729 1.01 -0.12 -8.00
CA ALA A 729 2.06 -0.12 -6.99
C ALA A 729 2.24 -1.50 -6.33
N ASP A 730 3.43 -1.78 -5.85
CA ASP A 730 3.68 -2.98 -5.06
C ASP A 730 2.79 -3.04 -3.81
N ILE A 731 2.55 -1.90 -3.20
CA ILE A 731 1.52 -1.73 -2.18
C ILE A 731 0.82 -0.38 -2.36
N GLY A 732 -0.50 -0.39 -2.51
CA GLY A 732 -1.34 0.80 -2.49
C GLY A 732 -1.89 1.05 -1.09
N VAL A 733 -1.79 2.28 -0.61
CA VAL A 733 -2.25 2.69 0.72
C VAL A 733 -3.32 3.75 0.57
N ALA A 734 -4.53 3.48 1.04
CA ALA A 734 -5.64 4.42 1.03
C ALA A 734 -5.90 5.03 2.41
N MET A 735 -6.43 6.24 2.43
CA MET A 735 -6.90 6.87 3.66
C MET A 735 -8.28 6.32 4.07
N GLY A 736 -8.47 6.02 5.36
CA GLY A 736 -9.69 5.38 5.84
C GLY A 736 -10.87 6.34 6.03
N ILE A 737 -10.61 7.56 6.49
CA ILE A 737 -11.62 8.57 6.76
C ILE A 737 -11.89 9.42 5.51
N ALA A 738 -10.85 10.03 4.95
CA ALA A 738 -10.93 10.93 3.80
C ALA A 738 -10.93 10.21 2.45
N GLY A 739 -10.56 8.92 2.43
CA GLY A 739 -10.45 8.14 1.19
C GLY A 739 -11.80 7.84 0.54
N SER A 740 -11.85 7.91 -0.79
CA SER A 740 -13.02 7.48 -1.56
C SER A 740 -13.18 5.97 -1.54
N ASP A 741 -14.38 5.46 -1.79
CA ASP A 741 -14.62 4.01 -1.90
C ASP A 741 -13.77 3.37 -3.00
N VAL A 742 -13.56 4.08 -4.11
CA VAL A 742 -12.72 3.63 -5.22
C VAL A 742 -11.26 3.46 -4.77
N SER A 743 -10.70 4.43 -4.06
CA SER A 743 -9.33 4.35 -3.56
C SER A 743 -9.15 3.22 -2.55
N LYS A 744 -10.12 3.04 -1.64
CA LYS A 744 -10.11 1.94 -0.67
C LYS A 744 -10.18 0.57 -1.34
N GLN A 745 -10.96 0.43 -2.41
CA GLN A 745 -11.05 -0.83 -3.14
C GLN A 745 -9.81 -1.12 -3.99
N ALA A 746 -9.16 -0.09 -4.53
CA ALA A 746 -7.93 -0.23 -5.29
C ALA A 746 -6.70 -0.52 -4.41
N ALA A 747 -6.72 -0.09 -3.17
CA ALA A 747 -5.58 -0.19 -2.27
C ALA A 747 -5.44 -1.59 -1.64
N ASP A 748 -4.21 -1.93 -1.28
CA ASP A 748 -3.88 -3.14 -0.53
C ASP A 748 -3.94 -2.93 0.97
N MET A 749 -3.82 -1.70 1.44
CA MET A 749 -3.83 -1.32 2.85
C MET A 749 -4.61 -0.02 3.05
N ILE A 750 -5.27 0.10 4.18
CA ILE A 750 -6.04 1.28 4.57
C ILE A 750 -5.51 1.81 5.90
N LEU A 751 -5.21 3.12 5.95
CA LEU A 751 -4.86 3.82 7.20
C LEU A 751 -6.16 4.28 7.86
N LEU A 752 -6.55 3.64 8.96
CA LEU A 752 -7.85 3.88 9.61
C LEU A 752 -7.96 5.27 10.24
N ASP A 753 -6.85 5.86 10.65
CA ASP A 753 -6.77 7.18 11.28
C ASP A 753 -6.33 8.31 10.35
N ASP A 754 -6.16 8.04 9.06
CA ASP A 754 -5.60 8.95 8.05
C ASP A 754 -4.24 9.55 8.41
N ASN A 755 -3.52 8.92 9.33
CA ASN A 755 -2.23 9.40 9.79
C ASN A 755 -1.10 8.76 8.98
N PHE A 756 -0.40 9.58 8.20
CA PHE A 756 0.76 9.14 7.43
C PHE A 756 1.85 8.51 8.33
N ALA A 757 1.94 8.90 9.60
CA ALA A 757 2.87 8.30 10.56
C ALA A 757 2.60 6.80 10.80
N SER A 758 1.38 6.32 10.56
CA SER A 758 1.06 4.89 10.65
C SER A 758 1.79 4.06 9.59
N ILE A 759 2.20 4.66 8.48
CA ILE A 759 3.06 4.01 7.48
C ILE A 759 4.41 3.63 8.08
N VAL A 760 4.99 4.48 8.92
CA VAL A 760 6.25 4.18 9.63
C VAL A 760 6.09 2.92 10.49
N THR A 761 4.99 2.82 11.21
CA THR A 761 4.65 1.62 11.98
C THR A 761 4.49 0.40 11.08
N GLY A 762 3.83 0.56 9.95
CA GLY A 762 3.66 -0.51 8.97
C GLY A 762 4.99 -0.98 8.37
N VAL A 763 5.90 -0.07 8.05
CA VAL A 763 7.25 -0.39 7.57
C VAL A 763 8.04 -1.17 8.64
N GLU A 764 7.98 -0.71 9.87
CA GLU A 764 8.63 -1.39 11.01
C GLU A 764 8.12 -2.83 11.18
N GLU A 765 6.81 -3.00 11.21
CA GLU A 765 6.20 -4.33 11.32
C GLU A 765 6.52 -5.23 10.11
N GLY A 766 6.54 -4.69 8.91
CA GLY A 766 6.91 -5.43 7.71
C GLY A 766 8.36 -5.87 7.70
N ARG A 767 9.29 -5.03 8.14
CA ARG A 767 10.71 -5.38 8.30
C ARG A 767 10.91 -6.42 9.38
N LEU A 768 10.18 -6.28 10.49
CA LEU A 768 10.24 -7.22 11.60
C LEU A 768 9.72 -8.60 11.19
N ILE A 769 8.61 -8.68 10.48
CA ILE A 769 8.06 -9.98 10.05
C ILE A 769 8.98 -10.68 9.04
N PHE A 770 9.65 -9.94 8.17
CA PHE A 770 10.63 -10.53 7.27
C PHE A 770 11.77 -11.20 8.03
N ASP A 771 12.33 -10.53 9.04
CA ASP A 771 13.36 -11.09 9.90
C ASP A 771 12.85 -12.30 10.69
N ASN A 772 11.64 -12.20 11.24
CA ASN A 772 11.04 -13.28 12.03
C ASN A 772 10.66 -14.49 11.18
N LEU A 773 10.26 -14.29 9.93
CA LEU A 773 10.05 -15.40 8.99
C LEU A 773 11.35 -16.16 8.68
N LYS A 774 12.48 -15.48 8.57
CA LYS A 774 13.79 -16.15 8.46
C LYS A 774 14.04 -17.07 9.64
N LYS A 775 13.75 -16.60 10.85
CA LYS A 775 13.89 -17.37 12.08
C LYS A 775 12.99 -18.59 12.11
N SER A 776 11.72 -18.43 11.76
CA SER A 776 10.74 -19.52 11.69
C SER A 776 11.10 -20.56 10.64
N ILE A 777 11.56 -20.14 9.48
CA ILE A 777 12.00 -21.02 8.40
C ILE A 777 13.25 -21.80 8.82
N ALA A 778 14.23 -21.13 9.42
CA ALA A 778 15.43 -21.80 9.93
C ALA A 778 15.09 -22.86 10.97
N TYR A 779 14.21 -22.52 11.92
CA TYR A 779 13.74 -23.46 12.95
C TYR A 779 13.03 -24.67 12.33
N THR A 780 12.11 -24.44 11.40
CA THR A 780 11.35 -25.51 10.76
C THR A 780 12.22 -26.41 9.89
N LEU A 781 13.13 -25.83 9.13
CA LEU A 781 14.01 -26.61 8.23
C LEU A 781 15.04 -27.44 8.97
N THR A 782 15.47 -27.01 10.15
CA THR A 782 16.48 -27.73 10.93
C THR A 782 16.05 -29.16 11.22
N SER A 783 14.77 -29.40 11.50
CA SER A 783 14.24 -30.73 11.80
C SER A 783 14.22 -31.67 10.60
N ASN A 784 14.37 -31.18 9.37
CA ASN A 784 14.36 -32.03 8.17
C ASN A 784 15.53 -33.02 8.14
N ILE A 785 16.70 -32.63 8.60
CA ILE A 785 17.88 -33.50 8.60
C ILE A 785 17.70 -34.69 9.54
N PRO A 786 17.28 -34.51 10.82
CA PRO A 786 17.00 -35.68 11.67
C PRO A 786 15.81 -36.54 11.18
N GLU A 787 14.95 -36.00 10.31
CA GLU A 787 13.87 -36.78 9.68
C GLU A 787 14.34 -37.58 8.46
N ILE A 788 15.30 -37.06 7.69
CA ILE A 788 15.87 -37.71 6.50
C ILE A 788 16.94 -38.72 6.85
N SER A 789 17.81 -38.40 7.81
CA SER A 789 18.97 -39.20 8.19
C SER A 789 18.61 -40.64 8.57
N PRO A 790 17.47 -40.92 9.24
CA PRO A 790 17.06 -42.31 9.51
C PRO A 790 16.90 -43.16 8.27
N PHE A 791 16.26 -42.61 7.22
CA PHE A 791 16.11 -43.32 5.95
C PHE A 791 17.45 -43.57 5.26
N LEU A 792 18.38 -42.62 5.34
CA LEU A 792 19.69 -42.73 4.72
C LEU A 792 20.52 -43.80 5.40
N LEU A 793 20.58 -43.85 6.73
CA LEU A 793 21.27 -44.88 7.47
C LEU A 793 20.60 -46.23 7.35
N PHE A 794 19.26 -46.26 7.32
CA PHE A 794 18.52 -47.49 7.06
C PHE A 794 18.92 -48.11 5.72
N ILE A 795 19.11 -47.32 4.69
CA ILE A 795 19.53 -47.79 3.36
C ILE A 795 21.01 -48.19 3.35
N ILE A 796 21.87 -47.35 3.88
CA ILE A 796 23.35 -47.53 3.81
C ILE A 796 23.82 -48.64 4.71
N ALA A 797 23.43 -48.59 5.99
CA ALA A 797 23.90 -49.51 7.02
C ALA A 797 23.06 -50.77 7.20
N ASN A 798 21.89 -50.87 6.54
CA ASN A 798 20.95 -51.95 6.74
C ASN A 798 20.56 -52.14 8.20
N ILE A 799 20.27 -51.07 8.92
CA ILE A 799 19.83 -51.07 10.30
C ILE A 799 18.27 -51.01 10.34
N PRO A 800 17.63 -51.43 11.43
CA PRO A 800 16.19 -51.20 11.62
C PRO A 800 15.86 -49.70 11.51
N LEU A 801 14.71 -49.36 10.96
CA LEU A 801 14.33 -47.95 10.72
C LEU A 801 14.29 -47.17 12.03
N PRO A 802 15.07 -46.08 12.14
CA PRO A 802 15.14 -45.29 13.38
C PRO A 802 13.93 -44.40 13.62
N LEU A 803 13.27 -43.90 12.55
CA LEU A 803 12.14 -42.97 12.66
C LEU A 803 11.09 -43.29 11.60
N GLY A 804 9.83 -43.41 12.01
CA GLY A 804 8.72 -43.72 11.10
C GLY A 804 8.06 -42.48 10.55
N THR A 805 7.31 -42.63 9.46
CA THR A 805 6.58 -41.58 8.77
C THR A 805 5.53 -40.90 9.66
N VAL A 806 4.83 -41.66 10.47
CA VAL A 806 3.82 -41.14 11.41
C VAL A 806 4.48 -40.21 12.43
N THR A 807 5.63 -40.60 12.94
CA THR A 807 6.41 -39.74 13.87
C THR A 807 6.87 -38.47 13.22
N ILE A 808 7.28 -38.48 11.95
CA ILE A 808 7.63 -37.29 11.18
C ILE A 808 6.44 -36.33 11.12
N LEU A 809 5.24 -36.83 10.83
CA LEU A 809 4.02 -36.03 10.83
C LEU A 809 3.73 -35.41 12.21
N CYS A 810 3.90 -36.17 13.27
CA CYS A 810 3.76 -35.67 14.64
C CYS A 810 4.74 -34.53 14.95
N ILE A 811 5.97 -34.62 14.45
CA ILE A 811 6.97 -33.56 14.60
C ILE A 811 6.51 -32.32 13.82
N ASP A 812 6.28 -32.44 12.52
CA ASP A 812 6.07 -31.30 11.63
C ASP A 812 4.74 -30.59 11.87
N LEU A 813 3.67 -31.34 12.12
CA LEU A 813 2.32 -30.77 12.30
C LEU A 813 1.93 -30.59 13.77
N GLY A 814 2.56 -31.29 14.69
CA GLY A 814 2.22 -31.23 16.10
C GLY A 814 3.20 -30.36 16.91
N THR A 815 4.40 -30.87 17.13
CA THR A 815 5.34 -30.26 18.09
C THR A 815 6.06 -29.02 17.54
N ASP A 816 6.30 -28.91 16.24
CA ASP A 816 7.07 -27.81 15.67
C ASP A 816 6.24 -26.60 15.24
N MET A 817 4.91 -26.73 15.03
CA MET A 817 4.09 -25.63 14.50
C MET A 817 3.95 -24.46 15.46
N VAL A 818 3.54 -24.71 16.69
CA VAL A 818 3.33 -23.60 17.66
C VAL A 818 4.64 -22.88 18.00
N PRO A 819 5.75 -23.58 18.27
CA PRO A 819 7.06 -22.93 18.46
C PRO A 819 7.49 -22.11 17.25
N ALA A 820 7.33 -22.59 16.04
CA ALA A 820 7.66 -21.84 14.82
C ALA A 820 6.83 -20.56 14.69
N ILE A 821 5.53 -20.64 14.95
CA ILE A 821 4.62 -19.48 14.95
C ILE A 821 5.01 -18.48 16.04
N SER A 822 5.45 -18.94 17.20
CA SER A 822 5.84 -18.08 18.32
C SER A 822 7.00 -17.13 17.99
N LEU A 823 7.84 -17.48 17.04
CA LEU A 823 8.94 -16.61 16.57
C LEU A 823 8.43 -15.35 15.86
N ALA A 824 7.20 -15.32 15.38
CA ALA A 824 6.57 -14.11 14.80
C ALA A 824 6.34 -13.00 15.84
N TYR A 825 6.33 -13.33 17.12
CA TYR A 825 6.18 -12.38 18.21
C TYR A 825 7.51 -11.86 18.76
N GLU A 826 8.63 -12.27 18.18
CA GLU A 826 9.95 -11.85 18.65
C GLU A 826 10.18 -10.38 18.35
N SER A 827 10.79 -9.66 19.30
CA SER A 827 11.14 -8.25 19.13
C SER A 827 12.38 -8.08 18.23
N ALA A 828 12.52 -6.89 17.65
CA ALA A 828 13.68 -6.56 16.82
C ALA A 828 14.99 -6.58 17.65
N GLU A 829 16.06 -7.08 17.04
CA GLU A 829 17.39 -7.11 17.66
C GLU A 829 18.09 -5.75 17.64
N SER A 830 17.75 -4.91 16.67
CA SER A 830 18.31 -3.57 16.49
C SER A 830 17.23 -2.61 16.04
N ASP A 831 17.58 -1.32 15.95
CA ASP A 831 16.65 -0.33 15.39
C ASP A 831 16.52 -0.56 13.87
N ILE A 832 15.48 -1.28 13.49
CA ILE A 832 15.22 -1.65 12.09
C ILE A 832 14.84 -0.46 11.20
N MET A 833 14.44 0.66 11.80
CA MET A 833 14.10 1.88 11.05
C MET A 833 15.32 2.73 10.70
N LYS A 834 16.51 2.38 11.15
CA LYS A 834 17.76 3.06 10.81
C LYS A 834 18.58 2.35 9.73
N ARG A 835 18.19 1.14 9.35
CA ARG A 835 18.87 0.42 8.28
C ARG A 835 18.25 0.73 6.92
N GLN A 836 19.02 0.52 5.85
CA GLN A 836 18.53 0.67 4.48
C GLN A 836 17.52 -0.43 4.13
N PRO A 837 16.60 -0.19 3.17
CA PRO A 837 15.72 -1.23 2.67
C PRO A 837 16.52 -2.42 2.13
N ARG A 838 15.96 -3.62 2.26
CA ARG A 838 16.64 -4.81 1.75
C ARG A 838 16.82 -4.74 0.22
N ASN A 839 17.93 -5.23 -0.26
CA ASN A 839 18.17 -5.41 -1.67
C ASN A 839 17.51 -6.74 -2.12
N ALA A 840 16.45 -6.65 -2.92
CA ALA A 840 15.69 -7.83 -3.38
C ALA A 840 16.53 -8.83 -4.18
N LYS A 841 17.68 -8.42 -4.71
CA LYS A 841 18.59 -9.30 -5.48
C LYS A 841 19.57 -10.06 -4.59
N THR A 842 20.00 -9.47 -3.50
CA THR A 842 21.05 -10.03 -2.62
C THR A 842 20.54 -10.47 -1.26
N ASP A 843 19.56 -9.77 -0.70
CA ASP A 843 18.99 -10.06 0.62
C ASP A 843 17.75 -10.95 0.48
N LYS A 844 17.96 -12.25 0.38
CA LYS A 844 16.89 -13.24 0.23
C LYS A 844 16.34 -13.70 1.56
N LEU A 845 15.06 -14.11 1.59
CA LEU A 845 14.42 -14.70 2.77
C LEU A 845 15.14 -16.00 3.17
N VAL A 846 15.41 -16.83 2.18
CA VAL A 846 16.18 -18.08 2.36
C VAL A 846 17.39 -18.01 1.42
N ASN A 847 18.55 -18.03 2.00
CA ASN A 847 19.83 -18.01 1.27
C ASN A 847 20.64 -19.28 1.54
N GLU A 848 21.76 -19.42 0.86
CA GLU A 848 22.65 -20.57 1.06
C GLU A 848 23.18 -20.68 2.48
N ARG A 849 23.39 -19.55 3.16
CA ARG A 849 23.86 -19.53 4.56
C ARG A 849 22.81 -20.09 5.52
N LEU A 850 21.53 -19.77 5.32
CA LEU A 850 20.44 -20.31 6.12
C LEU A 850 20.34 -21.82 5.93
N ILE A 851 20.40 -22.30 4.71
CA ILE A 851 20.39 -23.74 4.40
C ILE A 851 21.60 -24.43 5.00
N SER A 852 22.78 -23.85 4.89
CA SER A 852 24.02 -24.38 5.50
C SER A 852 23.89 -24.49 7.02
N MET A 853 23.37 -23.45 7.68
CA MET A 853 23.17 -23.49 9.13
C MET A 853 22.12 -24.54 9.54
N ALA A 854 20.96 -24.53 8.88
CA ALA A 854 19.84 -25.40 9.23
C ALA A 854 20.15 -26.86 8.93
N TYR A 855 20.69 -27.17 7.78
CA TYR A 855 20.94 -28.55 7.35
C TYR A 855 22.35 -29.03 7.72
N GLY A 856 23.38 -28.24 7.44
CA GLY A 856 24.78 -28.68 7.58
C GLY A 856 25.33 -28.61 8.97
N GLN A 857 24.79 -27.75 9.83
CA GLN A 857 25.34 -27.56 11.17
C GLN A 857 24.36 -28.02 12.26
N ILE A 858 23.30 -27.30 12.51
CA ILE A 858 22.35 -27.60 13.60
C ILE A 858 21.59 -28.90 13.33
N GLY A 859 21.13 -29.11 12.11
CA GLY A 859 20.41 -30.31 11.72
C GLY A 859 21.24 -31.59 11.90
N MET A 860 22.51 -31.54 11.60
CA MET A 860 23.42 -32.67 11.82
C MET A 860 23.59 -32.98 13.30
N MET A 861 23.71 -31.97 14.16
CA MET A 861 23.75 -32.17 15.61
C MET A 861 22.46 -32.81 16.15
N GLN A 862 21.33 -32.40 15.64
CA GLN A 862 20.03 -33.00 15.99
C GLN A 862 19.91 -34.45 15.54
N ALA A 863 20.40 -34.76 14.34
CA ALA A 863 20.45 -36.13 13.84
C ALA A 863 21.30 -37.03 14.71
N VAL A 864 22.47 -36.58 15.11
CA VAL A 864 23.36 -37.31 16.01
C VAL A 864 22.68 -37.56 17.34
N ALA A 865 21.99 -36.60 17.91
CA ALA A 865 21.19 -36.77 19.15
C ALA A 865 20.15 -37.87 19.03
N GLY A 866 19.40 -37.85 17.95
CA GLY A 866 18.38 -38.88 17.68
C GLY A 866 18.98 -40.27 17.53
N PHE A 867 20.05 -40.41 16.77
CA PHE A 867 20.73 -41.69 16.60
C PHE A 867 21.35 -42.18 17.90
N PHE A 868 21.89 -41.30 18.74
CA PHE A 868 22.39 -41.68 20.06
C PHE A 868 21.30 -42.34 20.91
N SER A 869 20.10 -41.71 20.98
CA SER A 869 18.97 -42.33 21.68
C SER A 869 18.57 -43.70 21.08
N TYR A 870 18.56 -43.80 19.77
CA TYR A 870 18.23 -45.02 19.06
C TYR A 870 19.19 -46.15 19.40
N PHE A 871 20.50 -45.91 19.35
CA PHE A 871 21.51 -46.91 19.64
C PHE A 871 21.56 -47.27 21.13
N VAL A 872 21.28 -46.35 22.02
CA VAL A 872 21.18 -46.59 23.46
C VAL A 872 20.04 -47.58 23.76
N ILE A 873 18.89 -47.36 23.19
CA ILE A 873 17.74 -48.25 23.42
C ILE A 873 17.97 -49.65 22.86
N LEU A 874 18.53 -49.73 21.66
CA LEU A 874 18.84 -51.02 21.07
C LEU A 874 19.95 -51.79 21.84
N ALA A 875 20.97 -51.08 22.32
CA ALA A 875 22.01 -51.67 23.14
C ALA A 875 21.52 -52.17 24.49
N GLU A 876 20.60 -51.40 25.14
CA GLU A 876 19.96 -51.85 26.38
C GLU A 876 19.06 -53.05 26.19
N ASN A 877 18.48 -53.25 24.99
CA ASN A 877 17.67 -54.44 24.65
C ASN A 877 18.53 -55.58 24.08
N GLY A 878 19.82 -55.50 24.08
CA GLY A 878 20.75 -56.58 23.71
C GLY A 878 21.35 -56.49 22.31
N PHE A 879 20.99 -55.45 21.49
CA PHE A 879 21.54 -55.27 20.16
C PHE A 879 22.64 -54.19 20.19
N LEU A 880 23.90 -54.62 20.15
CA LEU A 880 25.03 -53.70 20.08
C LEU A 880 25.19 -53.11 18.67
N PRO A 881 25.66 -51.87 18.53
CA PRO A 881 25.78 -51.19 17.22
C PRO A 881 26.54 -52.00 16.15
N SER A 882 27.55 -52.75 16.54
CA SER A 882 28.31 -53.59 15.59
C SER A 882 27.51 -54.72 14.97
N ASP A 883 26.51 -55.27 15.70
CA ASP A 883 25.65 -56.36 15.24
C ASP A 883 24.38 -55.86 14.53
N LEU A 884 24.08 -54.60 14.65
CA LEU A 884 22.93 -53.98 13.94
C LEU A 884 23.16 -53.80 12.46
N VAL A 885 24.41 -53.59 12.04
CA VAL A 885 24.73 -53.40 10.63
C VAL A 885 24.43 -54.66 9.83
N GLY A 886 23.55 -54.56 8.86
CA GLY A 886 23.15 -55.66 8.02
C GLY A 886 21.99 -56.53 8.55
N ILE A 887 21.49 -56.23 9.74
CA ILE A 887 20.42 -57.05 10.37
C ILE A 887 19.01 -56.77 9.79
N ARG A 888 18.82 -55.70 9.02
CA ARG A 888 17.49 -55.22 8.53
C ARG A 888 16.68 -56.28 7.82
N VAL A 889 17.27 -57.09 6.95
CA VAL A 889 16.57 -58.10 6.15
C VAL A 889 15.90 -59.15 7.04
N ASN A 890 16.62 -59.62 8.07
CA ASN A 890 16.07 -60.57 9.04
C ASN A 890 15.12 -59.88 10.04
N TRP A 891 15.41 -58.60 10.37
CA TRP A 891 14.59 -57.81 11.31
C TRP A 891 13.17 -57.59 10.78
N ASP A 892 13.04 -57.25 9.50
CA ASP A 892 11.73 -56.92 8.87
C ASP A 892 11.01 -58.14 8.32
N ASP A 893 11.61 -59.33 8.35
CA ASP A 893 10.97 -60.59 7.91
C ASP A 893 9.99 -61.11 8.96
N LYS A 894 8.69 -61.22 8.61
CA LYS A 894 7.63 -61.72 9.48
C LYS A 894 7.79 -63.18 9.87
N TYR A 895 8.52 -63.95 9.08
CA TYR A 895 8.68 -65.40 9.29
C TYR A 895 9.87 -65.73 10.16
N VAL A 896 10.77 -64.80 10.47
CA VAL A 896 11.90 -64.97 11.37
C VAL A 896 11.47 -64.60 12.78
N ASN A 897 11.30 -65.64 13.65
CA ASN A 897 10.95 -65.46 15.06
C ASN A 897 12.08 -65.85 16.02
N ASP A 898 13.23 -66.18 15.49
CA ASP A 898 14.38 -66.66 16.23
C ASP A 898 15.63 -65.81 16.06
N LEU A 899 15.45 -64.54 15.72
CA LEU A 899 16.56 -63.64 15.58
C LEU A 899 17.34 -63.46 16.88
N GLU A 900 18.63 -63.79 16.86
CA GLU A 900 19.50 -63.71 18.01
C GLU A 900 20.13 -62.29 18.13
N ASP A 901 20.15 -61.73 19.35
CA ASP A 901 20.86 -60.55 19.70
C ASP A 901 22.36 -60.79 19.95
N SER A 902 23.11 -59.81 20.39
CA SER A 902 24.53 -59.91 20.72
C SER A 902 24.80 -60.83 21.91
N TYR A 903 23.83 -61.12 22.71
CA TYR A 903 23.89 -61.97 23.89
C TYR A 903 23.23 -63.36 23.70
N GLY A 904 22.81 -63.67 22.48
CA GLY A 904 22.22 -64.96 22.15
C GLY A 904 20.73 -65.10 22.52
N GLN A 905 20.04 -64.03 22.92
CA GLN A 905 18.58 -64.05 23.18
C GLN A 905 17.82 -64.09 21.88
N GLN A 906 16.74 -64.86 21.81
CA GLN A 906 15.90 -64.99 20.64
C GLN A 906 14.77 -63.99 20.73
N TRP A 907 14.52 -63.28 19.61
CA TRP A 907 13.50 -62.27 19.49
C TRP A 907 12.43 -62.68 18.46
N THR A 908 11.17 -62.58 18.86
CA THR A 908 10.04 -62.77 17.97
C THR A 908 9.82 -61.48 17.13
N TYR A 909 9.14 -61.61 16.00
CA TYR A 909 8.85 -60.44 15.14
C TYR A 909 8.10 -59.33 15.88
N GLU A 910 7.08 -59.69 16.66
CA GLU A 910 6.26 -58.73 17.42
C GLU A 910 7.10 -57.98 18.46
N ARG A 911 7.95 -58.65 19.20
CA ARG A 911 8.82 -58.03 20.19
C ARG A 911 9.85 -57.12 19.58
N ARG A 912 10.43 -57.51 18.46
CA ARG A 912 11.38 -56.66 17.71
C ARG A 912 10.71 -55.40 17.25
N LYS A 913 9.49 -55.50 16.71
CA LYS A 913 8.73 -54.34 16.21
C LYS A 913 8.32 -53.37 17.31
N ILE A 914 7.98 -53.89 18.50
CA ILE A 914 7.71 -53.03 19.67
C ILE A 914 8.94 -52.24 20.05
N VAL A 915 10.14 -52.87 20.06
CA VAL A 915 11.41 -52.15 20.31
C VAL A 915 11.70 -51.13 19.23
N GLU A 916 11.49 -51.48 17.97
CA GLU A 916 11.63 -50.51 16.84
C GLU A 916 10.73 -49.32 17.02
N PHE A 917 9.47 -49.50 17.33
CA PHE A 917 8.53 -48.39 17.52
C PHE A 917 8.85 -47.59 18.79
N THR A 918 9.38 -48.21 19.83
CA THR A 918 9.92 -47.52 21.00
C THR A 918 11.11 -46.66 20.61
N CYS A 919 11.96 -47.13 19.72
CA CYS A 919 13.08 -46.31 19.15
C CYS A 919 12.54 -45.15 18.34
N HIS A 920 11.50 -45.31 17.55
CA HIS A 920 10.85 -44.20 16.82
C HIS A 920 10.35 -43.12 17.78
N THR A 921 9.70 -43.51 18.88
CA THR A 921 9.22 -42.61 19.92
C THR A 921 10.37 -41.90 20.62
N ALA A 922 11.47 -42.62 20.91
CA ALA A 922 12.65 -41.99 21.51
C ALA A 922 13.38 -41.01 20.58
N PHE A 923 13.44 -41.33 19.31
CA PHE A 923 13.98 -40.42 18.30
C PHE A 923 13.13 -39.16 18.21
N PHE A 924 11.80 -39.30 18.19
CA PHE A 924 10.86 -38.19 18.27
C PHE A 924 11.08 -37.34 19.52
N ALA A 925 11.19 -37.95 20.70
CA ALA A 925 11.46 -37.23 21.94
C ALA A 925 12.82 -36.52 21.93
N SER A 926 13.84 -37.11 21.33
CA SER A 926 15.15 -36.50 21.15
C SER A 926 15.08 -35.27 20.25
N ILE A 927 14.32 -35.33 19.16
CA ILE A 927 14.08 -34.19 18.28
C ILE A 927 13.40 -33.07 19.04
N VAL A 928 12.36 -33.38 19.85
CA VAL A 928 11.67 -32.37 20.66
C VAL A 928 12.65 -31.66 21.61
N ILE A 929 13.51 -32.38 22.27
CA ILE A 929 14.47 -31.81 23.23
C ILE A 929 15.51 -30.94 22.53
N VAL A 930 16.06 -31.37 21.39
CA VAL A 930 17.03 -30.57 20.64
C VAL A 930 16.37 -29.37 19.99
N GLN A 931 15.09 -29.44 19.69
CA GLN A 931 14.32 -28.30 19.22
C GLN A 931 14.12 -27.22 20.30
N TRP A 932 14.21 -27.55 21.59
CA TRP A 932 14.26 -26.52 22.63
C TRP A 932 15.42 -25.55 22.43
N ALA A 933 16.60 -26.11 22.23
CA ALA A 933 17.81 -25.30 21.97
C ALA A 933 17.70 -24.58 20.64
N ASP A 934 17.20 -25.25 19.60
CA ASP A 934 17.02 -24.65 18.28
C ASP A 934 16.05 -23.46 18.33
N LEU A 935 14.94 -23.57 19.03
CA LEU A 935 14.01 -22.46 19.21
C LEU A 935 14.65 -21.26 19.91
N ILE A 936 15.41 -21.52 20.96
CA ILE A 936 16.10 -20.47 21.72
C ILE A 936 17.19 -19.80 20.87
N ILE A 937 17.98 -20.56 20.12
CA ILE A 937 19.01 -19.97 19.25
C ILE A 937 18.40 -19.22 18.05
N CYS A 938 17.24 -19.64 17.56
CA CYS A 938 16.55 -18.96 16.46
C CYS A 938 15.87 -17.65 16.88
N LYS A 939 15.75 -17.36 18.18
CA LYS A 939 15.23 -16.06 18.65
C LYS A 939 16.07 -14.90 18.16
N THR A 940 17.36 -15.09 17.98
CA THR A 940 18.30 -14.05 17.59
C THR A 940 19.21 -14.54 16.47
N ARG A 941 19.53 -13.61 15.58
CA ARG A 941 20.48 -13.85 14.49
C ARG A 941 21.88 -13.35 14.83
N ARG A 942 22.00 -12.31 15.63
CA ARG A 942 23.26 -11.64 15.99
C ARG A 942 23.45 -11.48 17.50
N ASN A 943 22.42 -11.06 18.22
CA ASN A 943 22.51 -10.81 19.66
C ASN A 943 22.55 -12.13 20.45
N SER A 944 23.15 -12.10 21.65
CA SER A 944 23.05 -13.24 22.55
C SER A 944 21.67 -13.30 23.22
N ILE A 945 21.28 -14.45 23.74
CA ILE A 945 20.04 -14.61 24.50
C ILE A 945 20.02 -13.71 25.74
N VAL A 946 21.17 -13.40 26.31
CA VAL A 946 21.28 -12.51 27.48
C VAL A 946 20.93 -11.07 27.10
N GLN A 947 21.35 -10.62 25.92
CA GLN A 947 21.00 -9.30 25.39
C GLN A 947 19.54 -9.19 24.98
N GLN A 948 19.02 -10.22 24.30
CA GLN A 948 17.62 -10.25 23.82
C GLN A 948 16.64 -10.53 24.95
N GLY A 949 16.99 -11.41 25.88
CA GLY A 949 16.12 -11.84 26.96
C GLY A 949 15.05 -12.84 26.51
N MET A 950 14.26 -13.32 27.46
CA MET A 950 13.16 -14.26 27.26
C MET A 950 11.78 -13.57 27.50
N ARG A 951 11.55 -12.47 26.84
CA ARG A 951 10.31 -11.68 26.99
C ARG A 951 9.14 -12.20 26.16
N ASN A 952 9.42 -13.06 25.18
CA ASN A 952 8.39 -13.65 24.32
C ASN A 952 7.66 -14.76 25.09
N LYS A 953 6.52 -14.43 25.68
CA LYS A 953 5.71 -15.38 26.47
C LYS A 953 5.12 -16.50 25.61
N ILE A 954 4.82 -16.25 24.35
CA ILE A 954 4.26 -17.23 23.42
C ILE A 954 5.30 -18.28 23.08
N LEU A 955 6.56 -17.89 22.94
CA LEU A 955 7.68 -18.81 22.75
C LEU A 955 7.85 -19.74 23.96
N ILE A 956 7.75 -19.21 25.16
CA ILE A 956 7.79 -20.01 26.40
C ILE A 956 6.62 -20.99 26.44
N PHE A 957 5.42 -20.53 26.10
CA PHE A 957 4.24 -21.40 25.96
C PHE A 957 4.49 -22.49 24.90
N GLY A 958 5.11 -22.14 23.77
CA GLY A 958 5.46 -23.08 22.71
C GLY A 958 6.39 -24.19 23.17
N LEU A 959 7.40 -23.84 23.99
CA LEU A 959 8.30 -24.83 24.59
C LEU A 959 7.55 -25.81 25.50
N PHE A 960 6.66 -25.31 26.35
CA PHE A 960 5.85 -26.16 27.24
C PHE A 960 4.82 -27.00 26.45
N GLU A 961 4.17 -26.42 25.45
CA GLU A 961 3.24 -27.13 24.58
C GLU A 961 3.92 -28.28 23.84
N GLU A 962 5.06 -28.03 23.24
CA GLU A 962 5.88 -29.02 22.53
C GLU A 962 6.23 -30.20 23.43
N THR A 963 6.72 -29.92 24.61
CA THR A 963 7.10 -30.94 25.61
C THR A 963 5.89 -31.69 26.13
N ALA A 964 4.80 -31.00 26.45
CA ALA A 964 3.58 -31.59 26.94
C ALA A 964 2.93 -32.52 25.89
N LEU A 965 2.91 -32.09 24.63
CA LEU A 965 2.38 -32.91 23.54
C LEU A 965 3.23 -34.17 23.31
N ALA A 966 4.56 -34.02 23.35
CA ALA A 966 5.48 -35.16 23.23
C ALA A 966 5.26 -36.18 24.36
N ALA A 967 5.12 -35.73 25.59
CA ALA A 967 4.84 -36.57 26.74
C ALA A 967 3.46 -37.24 26.62
N PHE A 968 2.43 -36.49 26.20
CA PHE A 968 1.09 -37.05 25.99
C PHE A 968 1.11 -38.12 24.92
N LEU A 969 1.72 -37.91 23.78
CA LEU A 969 1.81 -38.88 22.69
C LEU A 969 2.60 -40.12 23.10
N SER A 970 3.61 -39.97 23.94
CA SER A 970 4.43 -41.10 24.42
C SER A 970 3.70 -41.96 25.47
N TYR A 971 3.00 -41.34 26.41
CA TYR A 971 2.49 -42.03 27.60
C TYR A 971 0.98 -42.24 27.62
N CYS A 972 0.21 -41.67 26.73
CA CYS A 972 -1.24 -41.86 26.71
C CYS A 972 -1.61 -43.28 26.32
N PRO A 973 -2.49 -43.94 27.08
CA PRO A 973 -3.00 -45.29 26.71
C PRO A 973 -3.72 -45.25 25.35
N GLY A 974 -3.44 -46.24 24.52
CA GLY A 974 -4.04 -46.37 23.18
C GLY A 974 -3.25 -45.70 22.05
N MET A 975 -2.19 -44.93 22.34
CA MET A 975 -1.35 -44.34 21.30
C MET A 975 -0.48 -45.38 20.59
N ASP A 976 -0.19 -46.48 21.21
CA ASP A 976 0.49 -47.62 20.60
C ASP A 976 -0.29 -48.23 19.42
N VAL A 977 -1.60 -48.24 19.50
CA VAL A 977 -2.49 -48.69 18.42
C VAL A 977 -2.72 -47.60 17.39
N ALA A 978 -2.96 -46.34 17.83
CA ALA A 978 -3.31 -45.21 16.97
C ALA A 978 -2.10 -44.67 16.17
N LEU A 979 -0.98 -44.44 16.84
CA LEU A 979 0.17 -43.76 16.24
C LEU A 979 1.49 -44.57 16.37
N ARG A 980 1.44 -45.78 16.87
CA ARG A 980 2.60 -46.65 17.11
C ARG A 980 3.64 -46.01 18.03
N MET A 981 3.18 -45.25 19.02
CA MET A 981 4.05 -44.63 20.03
C MET A 981 3.99 -45.40 21.34
N TYR A 982 5.15 -45.75 21.87
CA TYR A 982 5.28 -46.55 23.09
C TYR A 982 5.87 -45.70 24.22
N PRO A 983 5.53 -46.01 25.49
CA PRO A 983 6.09 -45.31 26.62
C PRO A 983 7.61 -45.46 26.70
N LEU A 984 8.28 -44.36 27.05
CA LEU A 984 9.73 -44.27 27.19
C LEU A 984 10.11 -44.31 28.68
N LYS A 985 11.22 -44.96 28.99
CA LYS A 985 11.82 -44.79 30.32
C LYS A 985 12.29 -43.34 30.49
N PRO A 986 12.16 -42.75 31.69
CA PRO A 986 12.63 -41.39 31.93
C PRO A 986 14.08 -41.14 31.57
N CYS A 987 14.97 -42.11 31.73
CA CYS A 987 16.40 -41.98 31.38
C CYS A 987 16.63 -41.77 29.86
N TRP A 988 15.78 -42.24 29.00
CA TRP A 988 15.88 -42.08 27.55
C TRP A 988 15.60 -40.65 27.08
N TRP A 989 14.78 -39.91 27.82
CA TRP A 989 14.58 -38.48 27.59
C TRP A 989 15.87 -37.68 27.78
N PHE A 990 16.71 -38.08 28.76
CA PHE A 990 17.94 -37.38 29.05
C PHE A 990 19.06 -37.60 28.02
N CYS A 991 18.94 -38.59 27.13
CA CYS A 991 19.93 -38.85 26.10
C CYS A 991 20.20 -37.66 25.16
N ALA A 992 19.21 -36.84 24.92
CA ALA A 992 19.29 -35.69 24.04
C ALA A 992 19.72 -34.39 24.74
N PHE A 993 19.69 -34.31 26.07
CA PHE A 993 20.06 -33.10 26.81
C PHE A 993 21.50 -32.62 26.52
N PRO A 994 22.53 -33.46 26.47
CA PRO A 994 23.88 -33.00 26.12
C PRO A 994 23.98 -32.35 24.75
N TYR A 995 23.25 -32.89 23.77
CA TYR A 995 23.22 -32.35 22.41
C TYR A 995 22.46 -31.06 22.32
N SER A 996 21.39 -30.90 23.08
CA SER A 996 20.65 -29.63 23.20
C SER A 996 21.57 -28.54 23.78
N LEU A 997 22.29 -28.85 24.83
CA LEU A 997 23.28 -27.93 25.41
C LEU A 997 24.40 -27.62 24.43
N LEU A 998 24.88 -28.60 23.67
CA LEU A 998 25.92 -28.40 22.64
C LEU A 998 25.43 -27.44 21.54
N ILE A 999 24.21 -27.59 21.07
CA ILE A 999 23.59 -26.70 20.05
C ILE A 999 23.56 -25.27 20.58
N PHE A 1000 23.07 -25.08 21.80
CA PHE A 1000 23.00 -23.80 22.47
C PHE A 1000 24.38 -23.13 22.58
N VAL A 1001 25.33 -23.83 23.11
CA VAL A 1001 26.72 -23.31 23.31
C VAL A 1001 27.39 -23.00 21.97
N TYR A 1002 27.26 -23.91 21.00
CA TYR A 1002 27.82 -23.70 19.65
C TYR A 1002 27.27 -22.41 18.99
N ASP A 1003 25.96 -22.22 19.02
CA ASP A 1003 25.39 -21.07 18.40
C ASP A 1003 25.67 -19.77 19.17
N GLU A 1004 25.70 -19.81 20.49
CA GLU A 1004 26.13 -18.66 21.31
C GLU A 1004 27.58 -18.25 21.01
N ALA A 1005 28.48 -19.24 20.89
CA ALA A 1005 29.88 -18.97 20.51
C ALA A 1005 30.00 -18.38 19.09
N ARG A 1006 29.25 -18.92 18.15
CA ARG A 1006 29.18 -18.40 16.77
C ARG A 1006 28.71 -16.94 16.76
N ARG A 1007 27.64 -16.62 17.44
CA ARG A 1007 27.09 -15.25 17.53
C ARG A 1007 28.07 -14.31 18.27
N TYR A 1008 28.75 -14.77 19.27
CA TYR A 1008 29.80 -13.99 19.93
C TYR A 1008 30.93 -13.62 18.98
N ILE A 1009 31.38 -14.56 18.15
CA ILE A 1009 32.40 -14.30 17.13
C ILE A 1009 31.87 -13.32 16.07
N LEU A 1010 30.62 -13.43 15.66
CA LEU A 1010 29.95 -12.50 14.73
C LEU A 1010 30.00 -11.06 15.25
N ARG A 1011 29.68 -10.87 16.52
CA ARG A 1011 29.66 -9.53 17.14
C ARG A 1011 31.08 -8.96 17.31
N ARG A 1012 32.05 -9.81 17.64
CA ARG A 1012 33.41 -9.37 17.91
C ARG A 1012 34.21 -9.08 16.65
N SER A 1013 33.95 -9.77 15.56
CA SER A 1013 34.66 -9.63 14.28
C SER A 1013 33.66 -9.34 13.16
N PRO A 1014 33.06 -8.10 13.09
CA PRO A 1014 32.15 -7.75 12.00
C PRO A 1014 32.89 -7.82 10.65
N GLY A 1015 32.22 -8.41 9.64
CA GLY A 1015 32.78 -8.63 8.31
C GLY A 1015 33.79 -9.75 8.20
N GLY A 1016 34.03 -10.53 9.30
CA GLY A 1016 34.91 -11.67 9.30
C GLY A 1016 34.35 -12.89 8.56
N TRP A 1017 35.16 -13.95 8.46
CA TRP A 1017 34.79 -15.18 7.77
C TRP A 1017 33.53 -15.83 8.34
N VAL A 1018 33.32 -15.82 9.64
CA VAL A 1018 32.12 -16.39 10.29
C VAL A 1018 30.85 -15.65 9.89
N GLU A 1019 30.90 -14.33 9.84
CA GLU A 1019 29.75 -13.53 9.36
C GLU A 1019 29.44 -13.80 7.90
N GLN A 1020 30.47 -13.87 7.06
CA GLN A 1020 30.30 -14.12 5.62
C GLN A 1020 29.71 -15.50 5.32
N GLU A 1021 30.03 -16.51 6.13
CA GLU A 1021 29.67 -17.90 5.87
C GLU A 1021 28.44 -18.38 6.67
N THR A 1022 28.08 -17.74 7.77
CA THR A 1022 27.04 -18.25 8.69
C THR A 1022 25.92 -17.28 9.03
N TYR A 1023 26.09 -15.98 8.78
CA TYR A 1023 25.05 -14.99 9.06
C TYR A 1023 24.02 -14.97 7.95
N TYR A 1024 22.84 -15.52 8.25
CA TYR A 1024 21.70 -15.58 7.32
C TYR A 1024 20.70 -14.42 7.56
#